data_146f3b9f3e57e48ab75b17764bd295d9
#
_entry.id   146f3b9f3e57e48ab75b17764bd295d9
#
_cell.length_a   1.000
_cell.length_b   1.000
_cell.length_c   1.000
_cell.angle_alpha   90.00
_cell.angle_beta   90.00
_cell.angle_gamma   90.00
#
_symmetry.space_group_name_H-M   'P 1'
#
loop_
_entity.id
_entity.type
_entity.pdbx_description
1 polymer ?
#
loop_
_entity_poly.entity_id
_entity_poly.type
_entity_poly.pdbx_seq_one_letter_code
_entity_poly.pdbx_strand_id
1 'polypeptide(L)'
;MKLIGMDVGSTTVKAIAVDWRGAAEGEPSGYEGKQGLQVLWQDYQRHNTRQAEKVLEFLGRMEDEAGVEAGRDRVFFTGSGAGLLAPLVGAKTIQEVVAVAACVERLHPHVRFVSEIGGEDMKTIFFTPTGTGRSKQVYMQSACSGGTGTFIEKTARKLQVASEQLAAMPYAGMSLHKVSSKCGIFAETDANTLVKTGVPVEEIIASLFEAVVYQNLATLTKGNTPSPEVLLLGGPNLFFTGLQEAWRHHLGKLWEQRKVALPDGRDAASLITVPAEALYYACLGCVEIGGGEPDGVAVYTGRDRLRWWVQEGQQEEKAKAGGRALVACPDDLTSFVAEYDVKRPGAAAAKTTAPVLIGCDFGSTTAKAVVLSPARDLLFSCYALSKGNPIEDAQSLFRQVREAGHAEVGGLALTGYGKDLLKDVVGADVAVVETVAHATGTLHFHPDADVICDVGGTDVKIMILRQGTVADFRLNSQCSSGNGAFLQGVAERYAIPLEAYAERAFAATAMPTLAMGCGVFLQSDIVNQQRKGWAAEEIMAALAAVLPVNVWIYAGQLQNLRAVGRKFVLQGGTHRNLAVVKAQVDFIRGKVPEADVVLHPYSGEAGAIGAALCAADWRESAGGRASRFRGFDAIAALTYTSTTAADTVCKWCPINCTRTFIDVQLPGAAGRPWSKLPLAPGWERVISGNSCPKGLVEDVNELREVKSKLEEVKRDYPNVAEMVRKDAFRRPAVAPAVPG
;
A
#
# COMPACT_ATOMS: atom_id res chain seq x y z
N MET A 1 6.97 17.81 -42.99
CA MET A 1 6.58 18.47 -41.73
C MET A 1 6.44 17.36 -40.66
N LYS A 2 7.04 17.58 -39.51
CA LYS A 2 6.92 16.58 -38.44
C LYS A 2 5.81 16.94 -37.49
N LEU A 3 5.08 15.93 -37.01
CA LEU A 3 4.12 16.05 -35.93
C LEU A 3 4.64 15.34 -34.71
N ILE A 4 4.55 16.00 -33.55
CA ILE A 4 4.98 15.47 -32.27
C ILE A 4 3.72 15.26 -31.43
N GLY A 5 3.50 14.04 -30.99
CA GLY A 5 2.50 13.68 -29.99
C GLY A 5 3.18 13.34 -28.67
N MET A 6 2.80 14.02 -27.59
CA MET A 6 3.39 13.79 -26.27
C MET A 6 2.30 13.63 -25.22
N ASP A 7 2.38 12.54 -24.47
CA ASP A 7 1.55 12.27 -23.30
C ASP A 7 2.35 12.53 -22.01
N VAL A 8 2.02 13.61 -21.34
CA VAL A 8 2.61 13.98 -20.05
C VAL A 8 1.69 13.48 -18.93
N GLY A 9 1.87 12.20 -18.59
CA GLY A 9 1.08 11.53 -17.58
C GLY A 9 1.49 11.88 -16.15
N SER A 10 0.80 11.28 -15.18
CA SER A 10 1.08 11.47 -13.74
C SER A 10 2.35 10.75 -13.26
N THR A 11 2.80 9.70 -13.97
CA THR A 11 3.97 8.89 -13.60
C THR A 11 5.04 8.86 -14.67
N THR A 12 4.64 9.03 -15.93
CA THR A 12 5.50 8.85 -17.10
C THR A 12 5.27 9.92 -18.14
N VAL A 13 6.32 10.22 -18.91
CA VAL A 13 6.21 10.93 -20.18
C VAL A 13 6.42 9.94 -21.30
N LYS A 14 5.55 10.00 -22.30
CA LYS A 14 5.64 9.23 -23.55
C LYS A 14 5.57 10.21 -24.70
N ALA A 15 6.33 9.98 -25.75
CA ALA A 15 6.26 10.83 -26.91
C ALA A 15 6.68 10.10 -28.18
N ILE A 16 6.14 10.59 -29.29
CA ILE A 16 6.48 10.17 -30.64
C ILE A 16 6.71 11.39 -31.52
N ALA A 17 7.63 11.28 -32.44
CA ALA A 17 7.78 12.21 -33.56
C ALA A 17 7.59 11.44 -34.86
N VAL A 18 6.75 11.93 -35.73
CA VAL A 18 6.42 11.28 -37.02
C VAL A 18 6.65 12.22 -38.19
N ASP A 19 7.03 11.66 -39.34
CA ASP A 19 7.02 12.39 -40.63
C ASP A 19 5.58 12.31 -41.18
N TRP A 20 4.89 13.47 -41.14
CA TRP A 20 3.52 13.57 -41.63
C TRP A 20 3.53 13.99 -43.10
N ARG A 21 3.13 13.06 -43.97
CA ARG A 21 3.08 13.29 -45.43
C ARG A 21 1.71 13.67 -45.97
N GLY A 22 0.74 13.88 -45.09
CA GLY A 22 -0.64 14.08 -45.50
C GLY A 22 -1.28 12.77 -45.98
N ALA A 23 -2.51 12.44 -45.52
CA ALA A 23 -3.23 11.31 -46.08
C ALA A 23 -3.56 11.62 -47.55
N ALA A 24 -3.11 10.84 -48.50
CA ALA A 24 -3.68 10.84 -49.84
C ALA A 24 -5.17 10.43 -49.71
N GLU A 25 -6.08 11.17 -50.32
CA GLU A 25 -7.50 10.88 -50.30
C GLU A 25 -7.74 9.42 -50.74
N GLY A 26 -8.26 8.58 -49.82
CA GLY A 26 -8.74 7.24 -50.13
C GLY A 26 -7.90 6.05 -49.68
N GLU A 27 -6.73 6.23 -49.01
CA GLU A 27 -5.94 5.09 -48.52
C GLU A 27 -5.94 4.97 -46.99
N PRO A 28 -6.20 3.78 -46.43
CA PRO A 28 -6.11 3.55 -44.97
C PRO A 28 -4.63 3.61 -44.58
N SER A 29 -4.25 4.60 -43.79
CA SER A 29 -2.91 4.70 -43.19
C SER A 29 -2.81 3.72 -42.02
N GLY A 30 -1.93 2.74 -42.12
CA GLY A 30 -1.62 1.81 -41.05
C GLY A 30 -0.31 2.16 -40.34
N TYR A 31 -0.24 1.88 -39.05
CA TYR A 31 0.96 2.10 -38.22
C TYR A 31 2.12 1.14 -38.59
N GLU A 32 1.83 -0.08 -39.03
CA GLU A 32 2.84 -1.10 -39.37
C GLU A 32 3.52 -0.89 -40.76
N GLY A 33 4.07 0.27 -41.00
CA GLY A 33 4.81 0.54 -42.25
C GLY A 33 3.96 0.55 -43.51
N LYS A 34 2.63 0.56 -43.39
CA LYS A 34 1.67 0.60 -44.47
C LYS A 34 1.02 1.96 -44.57
N GLN A 35 1.68 2.85 -45.34
CA GLN A 35 1.12 4.08 -45.87
C GLN A 35 0.69 5.20 -44.91
N GLY A 36 1.53 6.22 -44.72
CA GLY A 36 1.18 7.53 -44.18
C GLY A 36 1.89 7.97 -42.89
N LEU A 37 2.32 7.09 -42.03
CA LEU A 37 2.97 7.45 -40.77
C LEU A 37 4.34 6.76 -40.64
N GLN A 38 5.40 7.53 -40.76
CA GLN A 38 6.76 7.07 -40.46
C GLN A 38 7.13 7.60 -39.06
N VAL A 39 7.23 6.72 -38.07
CA VAL A 39 7.75 7.08 -36.74
C VAL A 39 9.28 7.30 -36.90
N LEU A 40 9.71 8.51 -36.58
CA LEU A 40 11.12 8.92 -36.62
C LEU A 40 11.79 8.74 -35.26
N TRP A 41 11.00 8.91 -34.19
CA TRP A 41 11.46 8.82 -32.79
C TRP A 41 10.32 8.47 -31.90
N GLN A 42 10.60 7.65 -30.88
CA GLN A 42 9.66 7.36 -29.77
C GLN A 42 10.42 7.01 -28.50
N ASP A 43 9.89 7.43 -27.36
CA ASP A 43 10.42 7.05 -26.04
C ASP A 43 9.33 7.09 -24.97
N TYR A 44 9.58 6.36 -23.89
CA TYR A 44 8.74 6.21 -22.72
C TYR A 44 9.62 6.17 -21.48
N GLN A 45 9.45 7.12 -20.56
CA GLN A 45 10.26 7.20 -19.34
C GLN A 45 9.44 7.66 -18.13
N ARG A 46 9.82 7.19 -16.94
CA ARG A 46 9.34 7.75 -15.68
C ARG A 46 9.96 9.12 -15.43
N HIS A 47 9.16 10.09 -15.00
CA HIS A 47 9.65 11.45 -14.74
C HIS A 47 10.03 11.69 -13.27
N ASN A 48 9.66 10.83 -12.31
CA ASN A 48 10.00 10.94 -10.90
C ASN A 48 9.76 12.36 -10.35
N THR A 49 8.58 12.93 -10.59
CA THR A 49 8.15 14.32 -10.29
C THR A 49 8.73 15.42 -11.19
N ARG A 50 9.73 15.13 -12.00
CA ARG A 50 10.41 16.09 -12.88
C ARG A 50 9.79 16.07 -14.28
N GLN A 51 8.49 16.39 -14.38
CA GLN A 51 7.77 16.36 -15.65
C GLN A 51 8.35 17.35 -16.66
N ALA A 52 8.61 18.59 -16.24
CA ALA A 52 9.11 19.65 -17.11
C ALA A 52 10.51 19.35 -17.64
N GLU A 53 11.40 18.84 -16.78
CA GLU A 53 12.76 18.42 -17.14
C GLU A 53 12.73 17.25 -18.13
N LYS A 54 11.82 16.27 -17.92
CA LYS A 54 11.69 15.13 -18.82
C LYS A 54 11.13 15.54 -20.19
N VAL A 55 10.17 16.45 -20.23
CA VAL A 55 9.66 17.03 -21.49
C VAL A 55 10.77 17.81 -22.20
N LEU A 56 11.57 18.59 -21.45
CA LEU A 56 12.71 19.34 -22.00
C LEU A 56 13.77 18.39 -22.61
N GLU A 57 14.07 17.29 -21.93
CA GLU A 57 14.98 16.24 -22.41
C GLU A 57 14.45 15.60 -23.70
N PHE A 58 13.18 15.19 -23.73
CA PHE A 58 12.57 14.55 -24.90
C PHE A 58 12.55 15.46 -26.11
N LEU A 59 12.17 16.73 -25.94
CA LEU A 59 12.21 17.71 -27.02
C LEU A 59 13.62 17.92 -27.54
N GLY A 60 14.65 17.97 -26.64
CA GLY A 60 16.04 18.05 -27.06
C GLY A 60 16.48 16.86 -27.90
N ARG A 61 16.16 15.64 -27.45
CA ARG A 61 16.45 14.42 -28.20
C ARG A 61 15.73 14.38 -29.58
N MET A 62 14.49 14.85 -29.65
CA MET A 62 13.76 14.94 -30.91
C MET A 62 14.38 15.94 -31.87
N GLU A 63 14.89 17.09 -31.37
CA GLU A 63 15.66 18.04 -32.20
C GLU A 63 16.93 17.38 -32.75
N ASP A 64 17.67 16.69 -31.90
CA ASP A 64 18.96 16.09 -32.23
C ASP A 64 18.83 14.79 -33.05
N GLU A 65 17.94 13.88 -32.69
CA GLU A 65 17.85 12.53 -33.27
C GLU A 65 16.82 12.44 -34.41
N ALA A 66 15.76 13.22 -34.38
CA ALA A 66 14.70 13.22 -35.39
C ALA A 66 14.67 14.50 -36.25
N GLY A 67 15.55 15.48 -35.98
CA GLY A 67 15.65 16.74 -36.72
C GLY A 67 14.37 17.60 -36.61
N VAL A 68 13.72 17.62 -35.45
CA VAL A 68 12.59 18.50 -35.20
C VAL A 68 13.06 19.96 -35.15
N GLU A 69 12.30 20.85 -35.80
CA GLU A 69 12.69 22.25 -35.94
C GLU A 69 11.59 23.21 -35.49
N ALA A 70 12.00 24.17 -34.65
CA ALA A 70 11.11 25.26 -34.24
C ALA A 70 10.67 26.11 -35.43
N GLY A 71 9.42 26.60 -35.42
CA GLY A 71 8.83 27.39 -36.47
C GLY A 71 8.34 26.59 -37.68
N ARG A 72 8.72 25.32 -37.82
CA ARG A 72 8.34 24.45 -38.94
C ARG A 72 7.45 23.29 -38.52
N ASP A 73 7.85 22.59 -37.47
CA ASP A 73 7.17 21.37 -37.01
C ASP A 73 6.12 21.71 -35.96
N ARG A 74 5.22 20.77 -35.69
CA ARG A 74 4.04 21.02 -34.84
C ARG A 74 3.98 20.05 -33.66
N VAL A 75 3.51 20.52 -32.52
CA VAL A 75 3.54 19.74 -31.28
C VAL A 75 2.17 19.72 -30.57
N PHE A 76 1.74 18.54 -30.19
CA PHE A 76 0.45 18.29 -29.51
C PHE A 76 0.69 17.54 -28.24
N PHE A 77 0.16 18.09 -27.15
CA PHE A 77 0.30 17.50 -25.81
C PHE A 77 -1.02 16.93 -25.32
N THR A 78 -0.92 15.84 -24.60
CA THR A 78 -2.01 15.25 -23.83
C THR A 78 -1.52 14.79 -22.47
N GLY A 79 -2.43 14.24 -21.66
CA GLY A 79 -2.14 13.81 -20.30
C GLY A 79 -2.28 14.91 -19.25
N SER A 80 -2.17 14.51 -18.01
CA SER A 80 -2.48 15.34 -16.84
C SER A 80 -1.54 16.54 -16.63
N GLY A 81 -0.27 16.45 -17.12
CA GLY A 81 0.73 17.53 -17.04
C GLY A 81 0.72 18.49 -18.24
N ALA A 82 -0.03 18.17 -19.28
CA ALA A 82 0.01 18.91 -20.55
C ALA A 82 -0.38 20.39 -20.40
N GLY A 83 -1.40 20.71 -19.59
CA GLY A 83 -1.96 22.06 -19.51
C GLY A 83 -0.96 23.13 -19.06
N LEU A 84 -0.01 22.79 -18.23
CA LEU A 84 1.03 23.70 -17.74
C LEU A 84 2.19 23.85 -18.75
N LEU A 85 2.58 22.75 -19.38
CA LEU A 85 3.81 22.70 -20.19
C LEU A 85 3.57 23.04 -21.67
N ALA A 86 2.39 22.75 -22.22
CA ALA A 86 2.08 22.98 -23.62
C ALA A 86 2.29 24.44 -24.07
N PRO A 87 1.83 25.48 -23.31
CA PRO A 87 2.05 26.87 -23.72
C PRO A 87 3.52 27.29 -23.77
N LEU A 88 4.40 26.58 -23.04
CA LEU A 88 5.83 26.90 -22.99
C LEU A 88 6.58 26.51 -24.26
N VAL A 89 5.99 25.66 -25.09
CA VAL A 89 6.60 25.15 -26.31
C VAL A 89 5.72 25.36 -27.56
N GLY A 90 4.64 26.14 -27.42
CA GLY A 90 3.70 26.38 -28.52
C GLY A 90 2.79 25.19 -28.83
N ALA A 91 2.69 24.21 -27.93
CA ALA A 91 1.87 23.02 -28.13
C ALA A 91 0.38 23.31 -27.97
N LYS A 92 -0.46 22.59 -28.73
CA LYS A 92 -1.91 22.49 -28.48
C LYS A 92 -2.19 21.31 -27.54
N THR A 93 -2.98 21.55 -26.51
CA THR A 93 -3.43 20.49 -25.61
C THR A 93 -4.65 19.78 -26.19
N ILE A 94 -4.61 18.44 -26.20
CA ILE A 94 -5.71 17.56 -26.61
C ILE A 94 -6.11 16.74 -25.38
N GLN A 95 -7.42 16.60 -25.16
CA GLN A 95 -7.92 15.78 -24.07
C GLN A 95 -7.56 14.31 -24.33
N GLU A 96 -7.01 13.63 -23.34
CA GLU A 96 -6.41 12.30 -23.48
C GLU A 96 -7.39 11.25 -24.03
N VAL A 97 -8.63 11.23 -23.51
CA VAL A 97 -9.66 10.31 -24.00
C VAL A 97 -10.06 10.56 -25.44
N VAL A 98 -9.97 11.82 -25.88
CA VAL A 98 -10.25 12.22 -27.28
C VAL A 98 -9.12 11.73 -28.18
N ALA A 99 -7.87 11.90 -27.75
CA ALA A 99 -6.70 11.39 -28.47
C ALA A 99 -6.74 9.87 -28.61
N VAL A 100 -6.93 9.15 -27.50
CA VAL A 100 -7.02 7.67 -27.54
C VAL A 100 -8.16 7.20 -28.44
N ALA A 101 -9.34 7.82 -28.33
CA ALA A 101 -10.49 7.47 -29.16
C ALA A 101 -10.22 7.69 -30.68
N ALA A 102 -9.58 8.81 -31.03
CA ALA A 102 -9.22 9.07 -32.44
C ALA A 102 -8.25 8.03 -32.98
N CYS A 103 -7.22 7.66 -32.19
CA CYS A 103 -6.29 6.61 -32.58
C CYS A 103 -6.99 5.25 -32.77
N VAL A 104 -7.87 4.86 -31.84
CA VAL A 104 -8.61 3.59 -31.92
C VAL A 104 -9.56 3.58 -33.14
N GLU A 105 -10.27 4.67 -33.40
CA GLU A 105 -11.15 4.75 -34.57
C GLU A 105 -10.42 4.56 -35.87
N ARG A 106 -9.19 5.07 -35.97
CA ARG A 106 -8.37 4.92 -37.16
C ARG A 106 -7.75 3.55 -37.30
N LEU A 107 -7.05 3.06 -36.26
CA LEU A 107 -6.29 1.83 -36.33
C LEU A 107 -7.15 0.57 -36.16
N HIS A 108 -8.24 0.68 -35.38
CA HIS A 108 -9.10 -0.43 -35.02
C HIS A 108 -10.59 -0.08 -35.19
N PRO A 109 -11.06 0.14 -36.42
CA PRO A 109 -12.46 0.57 -36.68
C PRO A 109 -13.50 -0.47 -36.24
N HIS A 110 -13.10 -1.71 -36.03
CA HIS A 110 -13.95 -2.82 -35.57
C HIS A 110 -14.10 -2.85 -34.03
N VAL A 111 -13.16 -2.26 -33.25
CA VAL A 111 -13.17 -2.30 -31.79
C VAL A 111 -14.43 -1.64 -31.22
N ARG A 112 -15.03 -2.28 -30.22
CA ARG A 112 -16.28 -1.85 -29.56
C ARG A 112 -16.07 -1.37 -28.13
N PHE A 113 -15.04 -1.88 -27.47
CA PHE A 113 -14.71 -1.54 -26.10
C PHE A 113 -13.22 -1.40 -25.92
N VAL A 114 -12.82 -0.36 -25.23
CA VAL A 114 -11.42 -0.12 -24.82
C VAL A 114 -11.37 -0.04 -23.31
N SER A 115 -10.41 -0.71 -22.69
CA SER A 115 -10.00 -0.47 -21.31
C SER A 115 -8.54 -0.02 -21.32
N GLU A 116 -8.30 1.19 -20.86
CA GLU A 116 -6.96 1.73 -20.64
C GLU A 116 -6.69 1.80 -19.15
N ILE A 117 -5.63 1.13 -18.72
CA ILE A 117 -5.15 1.19 -17.32
C ILE A 117 -3.82 1.93 -17.32
N GLY A 118 -3.82 3.13 -16.71
CA GLY A 118 -2.62 3.94 -16.50
C GLY A 118 -1.90 3.62 -15.20
N GLY A 119 -0.92 4.45 -14.85
CA GLY A 119 -0.23 4.39 -13.56
C GLY A 119 -1.14 4.75 -12.40
N GLU A 120 -1.96 5.79 -12.54
CA GLU A 120 -2.82 6.32 -11.46
C GLU A 120 -4.27 6.58 -11.91
N ASP A 121 -4.60 6.27 -13.13
CA ASP A 121 -5.95 6.41 -13.67
C ASP A 121 -6.36 5.19 -14.48
N MET A 122 -7.65 5.09 -14.73
CA MET A 122 -8.21 4.08 -15.62
C MET A 122 -9.39 4.67 -16.39
N LYS A 123 -9.53 4.22 -17.64
CA LYS A 123 -10.53 4.73 -18.58
C LYS A 123 -11.16 3.57 -19.31
N THR A 124 -12.46 3.69 -19.61
CA THR A 124 -13.16 2.79 -20.53
C THR A 124 -13.89 3.61 -21.58
N ILE A 125 -13.81 3.14 -22.82
CA ILE A 125 -14.48 3.78 -23.97
C ILE A 125 -15.35 2.73 -24.65
N PHE A 126 -16.64 3.01 -24.76
CA PHE A 126 -17.59 2.23 -25.53
C PHE A 126 -17.80 2.89 -26.90
N PHE A 127 -17.67 2.12 -27.94
CA PHE A 127 -17.94 2.55 -29.31
C PHE A 127 -19.21 1.88 -29.83
N THR A 128 -20.24 2.69 -30.08
CA THR A 128 -21.52 2.20 -30.60
C THR A 128 -21.70 2.70 -32.03
N PRO A 129 -21.88 1.82 -33.03
CA PRO A 129 -22.18 2.25 -34.39
C PRO A 129 -23.44 3.09 -34.44
N THR A 130 -23.41 4.14 -35.25
CA THR A 130 -24.57 4.96 -35.59
C THR A 130 -24.71 5.00 -37.11
N GLY A 131 -25.84 5.48 -37.61
CA GLY A 131 -26.07 5.53 -39.08
C GLY A 131 -25.04 6.34 -39.86
N THR A 132 -24.33 7.28 -39.23
CA THR A 132 -23.36 8.18 -39.86
C THR A 132 -21.95 8.12 -39.26
N GLY A 133 -21.69 7.15 -38.36
CA GLY A 133 -20.39 7.05 -37.68
C GLY A 133 -20.45 6.20 -36.40
N ARG A 134 -19.78 6.64 -35.36
CA ARG A 134 -19.73 5.93 -34.05
C ARG A 134 -19.94 6.91 -32.91
N SER A 135 -20.86 6.62 -32.01
CA SER A 135 -20.97 7.33 -30.74
C SER A 135 -19.96 6.78 -29.74
N LYS A 136 -19.46 7.64 -28.85
CA LYS A 136 -18.47 7.31 -27.83
C LYS A 136 -19.07 7.58 -26.46
N GLN A 137 -18.97 6.61 -25.57
CA GLN A 137 -19.30 6.78 -24.17
C GLN A 137 -18.05 6.51 -23.34
N VAL A 138 -17.61 7.49 -22.59
CA VAL A 138 -16.36 7.45 -21.85
C VAL A 138 -16.63 7.47 -20.35
N TYR A 139 -15.97 6.58 -19.62
CA TYR A 139 -15.92 6.60 -18.18
C TYR A 139 -14.47 6.62 -17.72
N MET A 140 -14.16 7.45 -16.74
CA MET A 140 -12.81 7.64 -16.24
C MET A 140 -12.81 7.72 -14.72
N GLN A 141 -11.78 7.17 -14.11
CA GLN A 141 -11.48 7.32 -12.69
C GLN A 141 -10.01 7.71 -12.53
N SER A 142 -9.78 8.87 -11.90
CA SER A 142 -8.45 9.43 -11.64
C SER A 142 -8.23 9.81 -10.17
N ALA A 143 -9.26 9.65 -9.33
CA ALA A 143 -9.21 10.05 -7.92
C ALA A 143 -8.72 8.95 -6.98
N CYS A 144 -8.60 7.71 -7.45
CA CYS A 144 -8.20 6.58 -6.63
C CYS A 144 -7.27 5.66 -7.42
N SER A 145 -6.09 5.39 -6.89
CA SER A 145 -5.14 4.46 -7.50
C SER A 145 -5.57 2.98 -7.45
N GLY A 146 -6.63 2.65 -6.71
CA GLY A 146 -7.20 1.30 -6.73
C GLY A 146 -7.62 0.92 -8.14
N GLY A 147 -7.21 -0.24 -8.61
CA GLY A 147 -7.45 -0.70 -9.99
C GLY A 147 -6.47 -0.17 -11.03
N THR A 148 -5.35 0.42 -10.64
CA THR A 148 -4.33 0.99 -11.52
C THR A 148 -2.98 0.29 -11.38
N GLY A 149 -2.03 0.62 -12.27
CA GLY A 149 -0.69 0.03 -12.27
C GLY A 149 0.11 0.31 -11.00
N THR A 150 0.05 1.53 -10.50
CA THR A 150 0.75 1.93 -9.26
C THR A 150 0.27 1.10 -8.06
N PHE A 151 -1.02 0.75 -8.00
CA PHE A 151 -1.55 -0.12 -6.94
C PHE A 151 -0.95 -1.53 -7.01
N ILE A 152 -0.91 -2.13 -8.21
CA ILE A 152 -0.33 -3.47 -8.41
C ILE A 152 1.16 -3.46 -8.05
N GLU A 153 1.93 -2.52 -8.60
CA GLU A 153 3.36 -2.39 -8.35
C GLU A 153 3.70 -2.13 -6.88
N LYS A 154 2.93 -1.26 -6.21
CA LYS A 154 3.10 -0.97 -4.78
C LYS A 154 2.91 -2.21 -3.93
N THR A 155 1.86 -2.98 -4.21
CA THR A 155 1.59 -4.21 -3.46
C THR A 155 2.64 -5.28 -3.75
N ALA A 156 3.05 -5.45 -5.01
CA ALA A 156 4.10 -6.39 -5.39
C ALA A 156 5.45 -6.06 -4.73
N ARG A 157 5.86 -4.78 -4.70
CA ARG A 157 7.08 -4.35 -3.98
C ARG A 157 7.03 -4.66 -2.50
N LYS A 158 5.88 -4.44 -1.86
CA LYS A 158 5.68 -4.79 -0.45
C LYS A 158 5.82 -6.29 -0.20
N LEU A 159 5.43 -7.11 -1.18
CA LEU A 159 5.61 -8.56 -1.18
C LEU A 159 7.01 -8.99 -1.64
N GLN A 160 7.92 -8.04 -1.87
CA GLN A 160 9.30 -8.25 -2.36
C GLN A 160 9.35 -8.94 -3.73
N VAL A 161 8.35 -8.72 -4.57
CA VAL A 161 8.30 -9.22 -5.95
C VAL A 161 8.98 -8.21 -6.87
N ALA A 162 10.01 -8.64 -7.58
CA ALA A 162 10.68 -7.82 -8.57
C ALA A 162 9.77 -7.54 -9.78
N SER A 163 9.99 -6.41 -10.46
CA SER A 163 9.13 -6.00 -11.60
C SER A 163 9.09 -7.04 -12.72
N GLU A 164 10.22 -7.68 -13.01
CA GLU A 164 10.34 -8.73 -14.03
C GLU A 164 9.53 -9.99 -13.65
N GLN A 165 9.55 -10.34 -12.37
CA GLN A 165 8.77 -11.45 -11.83
C GLN A 165 7.28 -11.13 -11.89
N LEU A 166 6.89 -9.91 -11.47
CA LEU A 166 5.51 -9.45 -11.52
C LEU A 166 4.93 -9.50 -12.94
N ALA A 167 5.73 -9.10 -13.94
CA ALA A 167 5.30 -9.12 -15.34
C ALA A 167 4.95 -10.52 -15.84
N ALA A 168 5.64 -11.53 -15.34
CA ALA A 168 5.46 -12.94 -15.74
C ALA A 168 4.51 -13.73 -14.83
N MET A 169 4.00 -13.15 -13.74
CA MET A 169 3.12 -13.87 -12.80
C MET A 169 1.81 -14.27 -13.48
N PRO A 170 1.41 -15.55 -13.37
CA PRO A 170 0.18 -16.04 -13.97
C PRO A 170 -1.05 -15.66 -13.13
N TYR A 171 -2.20 -15.67 -13.78
CA TYR A 171 -3.52 -15.66 -13.14
C TYR A 171 -4.20 -17.03 -13.25
N ALA A 172 -4.06 -17.68 -14.40
CA ALA A 172 -4.69 -18.97 -14.66
C ALA A 172 -4.14 -20.07 -13.73
N GLY A 173 -5.03 -20.87 -13.16
CA GLY A 173 -4.67 -21.96 -12.25
C GLY A 173 -4.35 -21.54 -10.82
N MET A 174 -4.39 -20.26 -10.49
CA MET A 174 -4.16 -19.78 -9.13
C MET A 174 -5.43 -19.85 -8.28
N SER A 175 -5.27 -20.11 -6.98
CA SER A 175 -6.35 -19.96 -6.00
C SER A 175 -6.59 -18.47 -5.73
N LEU A 176 -7.84 -18.03 -5.92
CA LEU A 176 -8.20 -16.63 -5.79
C LEU A 176 -8.80 -16.34 -4.41
N HIS A 177 -8.36 -15.25 -3.82
CA HIS A 177 -8.79 -14.76 -2.52
C HIS A 177 -9.57 -13.47 -2.67
N LYS A 178 -10.47 -13.21 -1.72
CA LYS A 178 -11.29 -12.00 -1.76
C LYS A 178 -10.43 -10.77 -1.41
N VAL A 179 -10.20 -9.93 -2.40
CA VAL A 179 -9.56 -8.61 -2.26
C VAL A 179 -10.57 -7.54 -2.66
N SER A 180 -10.65 -6.45 -1.89
CA SER A 180 -11.58 -5.35 -2.16
C SER A 180 -11.26 -4.70 -3.51
N SER A 181 -12.24 -4.61 -4.38
CA SER A 181 -12.10 -3.95 -5.68
C SER A 181 -12.49 -2.47 -5.69
N LYS A 182 -13.04 -1.93 -4.59
CA LYS A 182 -13.59 -0.56 -4.59
C LYS A 182 -12.61 0.52 -4.17
N CYS A 183 -11.59 0.18 -3.40
CA CYS A 183 -10.64 1.15 -2.86
C CYS A 183 -9.27 0.50 -2.70
N GLY A 184 -8.22 1.14 -3.23
CA GLY A 184 -6.84 0.62 -3.15
C GLY A 184 -6.34 0.44 -1.71
N ILE A 185 -6.80 1.25 -0.75
CA ILE A 185 -6.43 1.11 0.66
C ILE A 185 -7.07 -0.13 1.29
N PHE A 186 -8.35 -0.37 1.02
CA PHE A 186 -8.99 -1.60 1.51
C PHE A 186 -8.38 -2.83 0.84
N ALA A 187 -8.10 -2.77 -0.46
CA ALA A 187 -7.42 -3.85 -1.17
C ALA A 187 -6.00 -4.11 -0.61
N GLU A 188 -5.26 -3.07 -0.24
CA GLU A 188 -3.96 -3.21 0.43
C GLU A 188 -4.11 -3.84 1.82
N THR A 189 -5.15 -3.47 2.56
CA THR A 189 -5.45 -4.07 3.86
C THR A 189 -5.81 -5.54 3.73
N ASP A 190 -6.59 -5.89 2.71
CA ASP A 190 -6.95 -7.29 2.42
C ASP A 190 -5.72 -8.08 1.99
N ALA A 191 -4.86 -7.55 1.10
CA ALA A 191 -3.61 -8.18 0.71
C ALA A 191 -2.70 -8.42 1.92
N ASN A 192 -2.56 -7.43 2.84
CA ASN A 192 -1.83 -7.60 4.08
C ASN A 192 -2.41 -8.70 4.97
N THR A 193 -3.73 -8.84 4.98
CA THR A 193 -4.40 -9.90 5.74
C THR A 193 -4.10 -11.26 5.15
N LEU A 194 -4.12 -11.40 3.82
CA LEU A 194 -3.74 -12.63 3.11
C LEU A 194 -2.28 -13.01 3.40
N VAL A 195 -1.38 -12.03 3.34
CA VAL A 195 0.03 -12.20 3.76
C VAL A 195 0.11 -12.75 5.19
N LYS A 196 -0.59 -12.14 6.15
CA LYS A 196 -0.61 -12.55 7.55
C LYS A 196 -1.17 -13.96 7.76
N THR A 197 -2.00 -14.43 6.85
CA THR A 197 -2.59 -15.77 6.90
C THR A 197 -1.78 -16.82 6.13
N GLY A 198 -0.59 -16.45 5.63
CA GLY A 198 0.33 -17.38 4.95
C GLY A 198 -0.12 -17.78 3.54
N VAL A 199 -0.91 -16.94 2.87
CA VAL A 199 -1.28 -17.18 1.47
C VAL A 199 -0.06 -16.96 0.58
N PRO A 200 0.24 -17.88 -0.38
CA PRO A 200 1.34 -17.70 -1.32
C PRO A 200 1.27 -16.38 -2.08
N VAL A 201 2.43 -15.79 -2.33
CA VAL A 201 2.53 -14.46 -2.98
C VAL A 201 1.90 -14.45 -4.36
N GLU A 202 2.08 -15.53 -5.12
CA GLU A 202 1.52 -15.71 -6.46
C GLU A 202 -0.02 -15.66 -6.45
N GLU A 203 -0.65 -16.27 -5.45
CA GLU A 203 -2.11 -16.25 -5.28
C GLU A 203 -2.61 -14.87 -4.88
N ILE A 204 -1.83 -14.13 -4.07
CA ILE A 204 -2.15 -12.75 -3.69
C ILE A 204 -2.10 -11.85 -4.93
N ILE A 205 -1.04 -11.96 -5.75
CA ILE A 205 -0.91 -11.17 -6.98
C ILE A 205 -2.02 -11.52 -7.99
N ALA A 206 -2.34 -12.80 -8.18
CA ALA A 206 -3.46 -13.20 -9.01
C ALA A 206 -4.79 -12.61 -8.52
N SER A 207 -5.00 -12.58 -7.20
CA SER A 207 -6.18 -11.96 -6.58
C SER A 207 -6.22 -10.43 -6.73
N LEU A 208 -5.05 -9.77 -6.85
CA LEU A 208 -4.99 -8.35 -7.20
C LEU A 208 -5.36 -8.12 -8.66
N PHE A 209 -4.90 -8.95 -9.60
CA PHE A 209 -5.33 -8.87 -11.00
C PHE A 209 -6.84 -9.05 -11.13
N GLU A 210 -7.39 -10.02 -10.41
CA GLU A 210 -8.84 -10.22 -10.25
C GLU A 210 -9.55 -8.94 -9.81
N ALA A 211 -9.09 -8.32 -8.71
CA ALA A 211 -9.69 -7.12 -8.13
C ALA A 211 -9.62 -5.93 -9.09
N VAL A 212 -8.51 -5.76 -9.82
CA VAL A 212 -8.31 -4.68 -10.81
C VAL A 212 -9.29 -4.82 -11.97
N VAL A 213 -9.41 -6.01 -12.56
CA VAL A 213 -10.37 -6.25 -13.64
C VAL A 213 -11.81 -6.05 -13.15
N TYR A 214 -12.12 -6.57 -11.96
CA TYR A 214 -13.44 -6.39 -11.35
C TYR A 214 -13.78 -4.93 -11.12
N GLN A 215 -12.84 -4.11 -10.66
CA GLN A 215 -13.03 -2.68 -10.46
C GLN A 215 -13.33 -1.98 -11.78
N ASN A 216 -12.57 -2.28 -12.82
CA ASN A 216 -12.81 -1.73 -14.15
C ASN A 216 -14.21 -2.11 -14.66
N LEU A 217 -14.57 -3.38 -14.60
CA LEU A 217 -15.87 -3.87 -15.07
C LEU A 217 -17.04 -3.39 -14.20
N ALA A 218 -16.92 -3.40 -12.87
CA ALA A 218 -18.03 -3.02 -11.99
C ALA A 218 -18.23 -1.51 -11.88
N THR A 219 -17.14 -0.76 -11.83
CA THR A 219 -17.19 0.69 -11.53
C THR A 219 -17.32 1.53 -12.80
N LEU A 220 -16.50 1.24 -13.82
CA LEU A 220 -16.44 2.08 -15.01
C LEU A 220 -17.47 1.72 -16.06
N THR A 221 -17.89 0.47 -16.19
CA THR A 221 -18.90 0.14 -17.20
C THR A 221 -20.31 0.61 -16.84
N LYS A 222 -20.56 1.00 -15.58
CA LYS A 222 -21.88 1.43 -15.08
C LYS A 222 -23.01 0.42 -15.39
N GLY A 223 -22.67 -0.87 -15.38
CA GLY A 223 -23.60 -1.95 -15.70
C GLY A 223 -23.73 -2.28 -17.19
N ASN A 224 -23.11 -1.49 -18.08
CA ASN A 224 -23.07 -1.81 -19.51
C ASN A 224 -22.20 -3.07 -19.73
N THR A 225 -22.59 -3.90 -20.70
CA THR A 225 -21.78 -5.05 -21.11
C THR A 225 -20.76 -4.61 -22.15
N PRO A 226 -19.45 -4.77 -21.90
CA PRO A 226 -18.46 -4.65 -22.97
C PRO A 226 -18.81 -5.57 -24.13
N SER A 227 -18.99 -5.02 -25.32
CA SER A 227 -19.22 -5.83 -26.53
C SER A 227 -17.92 -6.55 -26.94
N PRO A 228 -17.99 -7.69 -27.65
CA PRO A 228 -16.82 -8.31 -28.27
C PRO A 228 -16.02 -7.33 -29.14
N GLU A 229 -14.78 -7.65 -29.45
CA GLU A 229 -13.76 -6.80 -30.06
C GLU A 229 -13.26 -5.74 -29.06
N VAL A 230 -12.49 -6.23 -28.08
CA VAL A 230 -11.93 -5.46 -26.96
C VAL A 230 -10.47 -5.13 -27.22
N LEU A 231 -10.09 -3.89 -26.92
CA LEU A 231 -8.72 -3.42 -26.94
C LEU A 231 -8.27 -3.04 -25.54
N LEU A 232 -7.18 -3.62 -25.07
CA LEU A 232 -6.58 -3.33 -23.78
C LEU A 232 -5.34 -2.45 -23.97
N LEU A 233 -5.33 -1.26 -23.36
CA LEU A 233 -4.30 -0.25 -23.51
C LEU A 233 -3.66 0.10 -22.16
N GLY A 234 -2.53 0.79 -22.21
CA GLY A 234 -1.78 1.25 -21.05
C GLY A 234 -0.77 0.23 -20.53
N GLY A 235 0.16 0.69 -19.70
CA GLY A 235 1.30 -0.10 -19.23
C GLY A 235 0.92 -1.39 -18.50
N PRO A 236 0.02 -1.38 -17.50
CA PRO A 236 -0.39 -2.59 -16.80
C PRO A 236 -0.96 -3.66 -17.72
N ASN A 237 -1.82 -3.29 -18.66
CA ASN A 237 -2.38 -4.23 -19.63
C ASN A 237 -1.33 -4.78 -20.61
N LEU A 238 -0.30 -3.99 -20.91
CA LEU A 238 0.79 -4.43 -21.81
C LEU A 238 1.79 -5.35 -21.09
N PHE A 239 2.17 -5.00 -19.86
CA PHE A 239 3.30 -5.65 -19.19
C PHE A 239 2.90 -6.85 -18.32
N PHE A 240 1.70 -6.91 -17.76
CA PHE A 240 1.32 -7.97 -16.82
C PHE A 240 0.53 -9.07 -17.51
N THR A 241 1.18 -10.19 -17.79
CA THR A 241 0.57 -11.35 -18.46
C THR A 241 -0.66 -11.86 -17.71
N GLY A 242 -0.56 -12.01 -16.38
CA GLY A 242 -1.69 -12.47 -15.56
C GLY A 242 -2.88 -11.51 -15.56
N LEU A 243 -2.64 -10.19 -15.71
CA LEU A 243 -3.74 -9.23 -15.85
C LEU A 243 -4.49 -9.43 -17.18
N GLN A 244 -3.78 -9.72 -18.28
CA GLN A 244 -4.40 -10.05 -19.56
C GLN A 244 -5.21 -11.36 -19.47
N GLU A 245 -4.70 -12.36 -18.74
CA GLU A 245 -5.42 -13.62 -18.49
C GLU A 245 -6.70 -13.37 -17.69
N ALA A 246 -6.63 -12.53 -16.65
CA ALA A 246 -7.79 -12.14 -15.86
C ALA A 246 -8.87 -11.44 -16.72
N TRP A 247 -8.46 -10.52 -17.62
CA TRP A 247 -9.38 -9.90 -18.57
C TRP A 247 -10.06 -10.91 -19.47
N ARG A 248 -9.30 -11.86 -20.06
CA ARG A 248 -9.86 -12.92 -20.92
C ARG A 248 -10.85 -13.80 -20.16
N HIS A 249 -10.50 -14.15 -18.93
CA HIS A 249 -11.38 -14.94 -18.06
C HIS A 249 -12.71 -14.21 -17.76
N HIS A 250 -12.63 -12.98 -17.29
CA HIS A 250 -13.81 -12.23 -16.84
C HIS A 250 -14.73 -11.81 -17.99
N LEU A 251 -14.17 -11.34 -19.09
CA LEU A 251 -14.99 -10.95 -20.25
C LEU A 251 -15.63 -12.19 -20.89
N GLY A 252 -14.89 -13.28 -21.05
CA GLY A 252 -15.43 -14.54 -21.56
C GLY A 252 -16.61 -15.03 -20.73
N LYS A 253 -16.43 -15.09 -19.40
CA LYS A 253 -17.49 -15.47 -18.46
C LYS A 253 -18.69 -14.51 -18.48
N LEU A 254 -18.43 -13.22 -18.57
CA LEU A 254 -19.48 -12.19 -18.65
C LEU A 254 -20.30 -12.34 -19.94
N TRP A 255 -19.66 -12.57 -21.07
CA TRP A 255 -20.34 -12.79 -22.36
C TRP A 255 -21.17 -14.07 -22.36
N GLU A 256 -20.64 -15.15 -21.78
CA GLU A 256 -21.41 -16.40 -21.60
C GLU A 256 -22.64 -16.19 -20.73
N GLN A 257 -22.46 -15.57 -19.52
CA GLN A 257 -23.57 -15.32 -18.60
C GLN A 257 -24.64 -14.40 -19.18
N ARG A 258 -24.27 -13.42 -19.99
CA ARG A 258 -25.17 -12.45 -20.60
C ARG A 258 -25.64 -12.90 -22.01
N LYS A 259 -25.23 -14.08 -22.45
CA LYS A 259 -25.58 -14.66 -23.75
C LYS A 259 -25.25 -13.71 -24.91
N VAL A 260 -24.08 -13.08 -24.85
CA VAL A 260 -23.59 -12.20 -25.92
C VAL A 260 -23.15 -13.05 -27.09
N ALA A 261 -23.66 -12.76 -28.28
CA ALA A 261 -23.25 -13.46 -29.50
C ALA A 261 -21.79 -13.06 -29.83
N LEU A 262 -20.94 -14.06 -29.99
CA LEU A 262 -19.58 -13.86 -30.45
C LEU A 262 -19.53 -13.94 -31.99
N PRO A 263 -18.62 -13.21 -32.66
CA PRO A 263 -18.39 -13.32 -34.09
C PRO A 263 -18.09 -14.79 -34.49
N ASP A 264 -18.63 -15.23 -35.62
CA ASP A 264 -18.55 -16.62 -36.07
C ASP A 264 -17.10 -17.15 -36.12
N GLY A 265 -16.89 -18.31 -35.49
CA GLY A 265 -15.63 -19.03 -35.47
C GLY A 265 -14.55 -18.46 -34.58
N ARG A 266 -14.82 -17.42 -33.76
CA ARG A 266 -13.86 -16.84 -32.84
C ARG A 266 -14.20 -17.19 -31.38
N ASP A 267 -13.18 -17.56 -30.64
CA ASP A 267 -13.29 -17.72 -29.20
C ASP A 267 -13.22 -16.36 -28.45
N ALA A 268 -13.68 -16.33 -27.22
CA ALA A 268 -13.71 -15.12 -26.41
C ALA A 268 -12.30 -14.51 -26.21
N ALA A 269 -11.26 -15.34 -26.06
CA ALA A 269 -9.90 -14.87 -25.82
C ALA A 269 -9.31 -14.16 -27.05
N SER A 270 -9.62 -14.63 -28.25
CA SER A 270 -9.16 -14.04 -29.51
C SER A 270 -9.79 -12.67 -29.83
N LEU A 271 -10.88 -12.33 -29.12
CA LEU A 271 -11.59 -11.06 -29.25
C LEU A 271 -11.05 -9.96 -28.30
N ILE A 272 -9.99 -10.29 -27.53
CA ILE A 272 -9.38 -9.39 -26.56
C ILE A 272 -7.92 -9.20 -26.94
N THR A 273 -7.59 -8.03 -27.45
CA THR A 273 -6.30 -7.72 -28.04
C THR A 273 -5.52 -6.72 -27.18
N VAL A 274 -4.22 -6.93 -27.03
CA VAL A 274 -3.26 -5.98 -26.45
C VAL A 274 -2.24 -5.65 -27.56
N PRO A 275 -2.28 -4.47 -28.15
CA PRO A 275 -1.32 -4.10 -29.19
C PRO A 275 0.06 -3.83 -28.62
N ALA A 276 1.12 -4.05 -29.39
CA ALA A 276 2.48 -3.79 -28.97
C ALA A 276 2.71 -2.30 -28.62
N GLU A 277 1.99 -1.43 -29.30
CA GLU A 277 2.04 0.03 -29.13
C GLU A 277 1.07 0.56 -28.06
N ALA A 278 0.51 -0.30 -27.23
CA ALA A 278 -0.51 0.05 -26.22
C ALA A 278 -0.14 1.24 -25.32
N LEU A 279 1.14 1.57 -25.20
CA LEU A 279 1.66 2.73 -24.46
C LEU A 279 1.47 4.06 -25.20
N TYR A 280 1.41 4.06 -26.54
CA TYR A 280 1.53 5.26 -27.36
C TYR A 280 0.22 5.72 -28.00
N TYR A 281 -0.91 5.08 -27.69
CA TYR A 281 -2.20 5.43 -28.31
C TYR A 281 -2.61 6.88 -28.10
N ALA A 282 -2.34 7.44 -26.91
CA ALA A 282 -2.60 8.85 -26.64
C ALA A 282 -1.69 9.76 -27.51
N CYS A 283 -0.41 9.40 -27.67
CA CYS A 283 0.53 10.15 -28.53
C CYS A 283 0.15 10.04 -30.00
N LEU A 284 -0.18 8.85 -30.49
CA LEU A 284 -0.65 8.59 -31.85
C LEU A 284 -1.94 9.35 -32.15
N GLY A 285 -2.88 9.39 -31.19
CA GLY A 285 -4.11 10.17 -31.32
C GLY A 285 -3.86 11.67 -31.37
N CYS A 286 -2.86 12.18 -30.66
CA CYS A 286 -2.43 13.55 -30.76
C CYS A 286 -1.92 13.88 -32.18
N VAL A 287 -1.13 12.99 -32.77
CA VAL A 287 -0.64 13.13 -34.16
C VAL A 287 -1.81 13.08 -35.15
N GLU A 288 -2.72 12.14 -34.96
CA GLU A 288 -3.88 11.96 -35.83
C GLU A 288 -4.77 13.21 -35.87
N ILE A 289 -5.11 13.73 -34.70
CA ILE A 289 -5.90 14.97 -34.57
C ILE A 289 -5.08 16.15 -35.12
N GLY A 290 -3.79 16.20 -34.79
CA GLY A 290 -2.88 17.24 -35.24
C GLY A 290 -2.74 17.34 -36.76
N GLY A 291 -2.77 16.19 -37.45
CA GLY A 291 -2.76 16.14 -38.91
C GLY A 291 -3.97 16.79 -39.57
N GLY A 292 -5.11 16.78 -38.88
CA GLY A 292 -6.36 17.45 -39.34
C GLY A 292 -6.50 18.91 -38.93
N GLU A 293 -5.59 19.44 -38.11
CA GLU A 293 -5.67 20.85 -37.68
C GLU A 293 -5.14 21.81 -38.75
N PRO A 294 -5.66 23.03 -38.84
CA PRO A 294 -5.17 24.04 -39.77
C PRO A 294 -3.67 24.34 -39.65
N ASP A 295 -3.05 24.71 -40.74
CA ASP A 295 -1.66 25.19 -40.74
C ASP A 295 -1.52 26.38 -39.77
N GLY A 296 -0.38 26.41 -39.04
CA GLY A 296 -0.11 27.45 -38.05
C GLY A 296 -0.66 27.14 -36.63
N VAL A 297 -1.47 26.10 -36.44
CA VAL A 297 -1.86 25.64 -35.13
C VAL A 297 -0.81 24.73 -34.55
N ALA A 298 -0.47 24.94 -33.25
CA ALA A 298 0.49 24.13 -32.49
C ALA A 298 1.92 24.13 -33.08
N VAL A 299 2.34 25.23 -33.68
CA VAL A 299 3.71 25.37 -34.21
C VAL A 299 4.68 25.31 -33.04
N TYR A 300 5.66 24.41 -33.12
CA TYR A 300 6.70 24.26 -32.12
C TYR A 300 7.55 25.55 -32.05
N THR A 301 7.60 26.18 -30.89
CA THR A 301 8.31 27.44 -30.65
C THR A 301 9.74 27.26 -30.13
N GLY A 302 10.22 26.03 -30.05
CA GLY A 302 11.47 25.70 -29.38
C GLY A 302 11.32 25.50 -27.89
N ARG A 303 12.43 25.17 -27.25
CA ARG A 303 12.46 24.76 -25.82
C ARG A 303 12.97 25.82 -24.84
N ASP A 304 13.31 27.03 -25.31
CA ASP A 304 13.94 28.04 -24.45
C ASP A 304 13.05 28.53 -23.32
N ARG A 305 11.75 28.72 -23.58
CA ARG A 305 10.80 29.12 -22.56
C ARG A 305 10.54 28.00 -21.54
N LEU A 306 10.56 26.74 -21.98
CA LEU A 306 10.49 25.60 -21.08
C LEU A 306 11.78 25.46 -20.25
N ARG A 307 12.95 25.74 -20.82
CA ARG A 307 14.23 25.75 -20.09
C ARG A 307 14.23 26.82 -19.00
N TRP A 308 13.78 28.04 -19.32
CA TRP A 308 13.61 29.10 -18.31
C TRP A 308 12.64 28.67 -17.21
N TRP A 309 11.52 28.03 -17.58
CA TRP A 309 10.55 27.51 -16.60
C TRP A 309 11.20 26.51 -15.64
N VAL A 310 11.97 25.57 -16.14
CA VAL A 310 12.69 24.57 -15.32
C VAL A 310 13.73 25.23 -14.41
N GLN A 311 14.45 26.25 -14.88
CA GLN A 311 15.54 26.88 -14.16
C GLN A 311 15.07 27.92 -13.14
N GLU A 312 14.08 28.72 -13.47
CA GLU A 312 13.68 29.92 -12.72
C GLU A 312 12.16 29.95 -12.45
N GLY A 313 11.32 29.76 -13.47
CA GLY A 313 9.88 29.98 -13.39
C GLY A 313 9.16 29.14 -12.36
N GLN A 314 9.57 27.89 -12.15
CA GLN A 314 9.04 27.02 -11.11
C GLN A 314 9.28 27.59 -9.71
N GLN A 315 10.48 28.14 -9.45
CA GLN A 315 10.85 28.71 -8.16
C GLN A 315 10.01 29.96 -7.85
N GLU A 316 9.79 30.82 -8.86
CA GLU A 316 8.95 32.00 -8.69
C GLU A 316 7.49 31.65 -8.31
N GLU A 317 6.91 30.63 -8.98
CA GLU A 317 5.56 30.17 -8.67
C GLU A 317 5.47 29.50 -7.29
N LYS A 318 6.47 28.71 -6.92
CA LYS A 318 6.55 28.09 -5.59
C LYS A 318 6.70 29.11 -4.48
N ALA A 319 7.50 30.17 -4.69
CA ALA A 319 7.65 31.25 -3.72
C ALA A 319 6.33 31.96 -3.41
N LYS A 320 5.42 32.05 -4.41
CA LYS A 320 4.07 32.63 -4.24
C LYS A 320 3.09 31.68 -3.54
N ALA A 321 3.22 30.36 -3.73
CA ALA A 321 2.24 29.34 -3.33
C ALA A 321 2.72 28.47 -2.16
N GLY A 322 4.00 28.50 -1.80
CA GLY A 322 4.61 27.60 -0.82
C GLY A 322 4.31 27.95 0.64
N GLY A 323 4.20 26.93 1.45
CA GLY A 323 4.22 27.02 2.89
C GLY A 323 5.65 27.19 3.43
N ARG A 324 5.80 27.21 4.75
CA ARG A 324 7.11 27.21 5.40
C ARG A 324 7.85 25.90 5.10
N ALA A 325 9.18 25.94 5.11
CA ALA A 325 10.00 24.74 5.15
C ALA A 325 9.78 23.94 6.45
N LEU A 326 10.15 22.65 6.45
CA LEU A 326 10.06 21.82 7.63
C LEU A 326 11.04 22.30 8.74
N VAL A 327 12.18 22.90 8.35
CA VAL A 327 13.13 23.56 9.24
C VAL A 327 13.25 25.02 8.85
N ALA A 328 13.30 25.92 9.86
CA ALA A 328 13.32 27.35 9.62
C ALA A 328 14.70 27.85 9.12
N CYS A 329 15.77 27.27 9.62
CA CYS A 329 17.16 27.60 9.27
C CYS A 329 18.11 26.45 9.67
N PRO A 330 19.39 26.47 9.23
CA PRO A 330 20.39 25.45 9.60
C PRO A 330 20.58 25.26 11.10
N ASP A 331 20.50 26.34 11.89
CA ASP A 331 20.66 26.26 13.35
C ASP A 331 19.48 25.56 14.03
N ASP A 332 18.24 25.72 13.51
CA ASP A 332 17.05 24.96 13.94
C ASP A 332 17.26 23.47 13.71
N LEU A 333 17.74 23.09 12.53
CA LEU A 333 18.04 21.69 12.22
C LEU A 333 19.14 21.14 13.13
N THR A 334 20.23 21.87 13.32
CA THR A 334 21.35 21.43 14.15
C THR A 334 20.91 21.21 15.60
N SER A 335 20.15 22.14 16.16
CA SER A 335 19.61 22.04 17.51
C SER A 335 18.64 20.86 17.65
N PHE A 336 17.75 20.68 16.66
CA PHE A 336 16.81 19.59 16.64
C PHE A 336 17.51 18.22 16.56
N VAL A 337 18.48 18.07 15.67
CA VAL A 337 19.24 16.81 15.52
C VAL A 337 20.02 16.51 16.80
N ALA A 338 20.61 17.51 17.45
CA ALA A 338 21.32 17.34 18.72
C ALA A 338 20.38 16.80 19.84
N GLU A 339 19.10 17.23 19.85
CA GLU A 339 18.10 16.80 20.83
C GLU A 339 17.51 15.41 20.51
N TYR A 340 17.23 15.14 19.22
CA TYR A 340 16.40 13.97 18.82
C TYR A 340 17.15 12.88 18.05
N ASP A 341 18.36 13.10 17.56
CA ASP A 341 19.19 12.02 17.01
C ASP A 341 19.83 11.22 18.16
N VAL A 342 18.97 10.54 18.89
CA VAL A 342 19.37 9.72 20.03
C VAL A 342 20.22 8.56 19.52
N LYS A 343 21.52 8.64 19.73
CA LYS A 343 22.41 7.50 19.52
C LYS A 343 21.91 6.36 20.40
N ARG A 344 21.55 5.25 19.77
CA ARG A 344 21.14 4.05 20.49
C ARG A 344 22.21 3.73 21.53
N PRO A 345 21.85 3.59 22.81
CA PRO A 345 22.78 3.04 23.77
C PRO A 345 23.26 1.71 23.17
N GLY A 346 24.58 1.57 22.97
CA GLY A 346 25.13 0.36 22.39
C GLY A 346 24.61 -0.85 23.18
N ALA A 347 24.08 -1.86 22.52
CA ALA A 347 23.79 -3.12 23.16
C ALA A 347 25.09 -3.53 23.88
N ALA A 348 25.03 -3.70 25.20
CA ALA A 348 26.18 -4.10 25.95
C ALA A 348 26.69 -5.41 25.33
N ALA A 349 27.90 -5.40 24.79
CA ALA A 349 28.52 -6.58 24.19
C ALA A 349 28.87 -7.66 25.26
N ALA A 350 28.13 -7.68 26.35
CA ALA A 350 28.30 -8.61 27.44
C ALA A 350 27.71 -9.97 27.03
N LYS A 351 28.57 -10.87 26.57
CA LYS A 351 28.22 -12.29 26.50
C LYS A 351 27.89 -12.73 27.94
N THR A 352 26.63 -12.95 28.21
CA THR A 352 26.20 -13.55 29.48
C THR A 352 26.13 -15.07 29.30
N THR A 353 26.60 -15.79 30.31
CA THR A 353 26.39 -17.25 30.44
C THR A 353 25.06 -17.55 31.14
N ALA A 354 24.40 -16.55 31.67
CA ALA A 354 23.08 -16.69 32.29
C ALA A 354 21.99 -16.83 31.22
N PRO A 355 20.92 -17.63 31.49
CA PRO A 355 19.79 -17.74 30.57
C PRO A 355 19.14 -16.41 30.29
N VAL A 356 19.04 -16.05 28.98
CA VAL A 356 18.49 -14.77 28.53
C VAL A 356 16.96 -14.75 28.39
N LEU A 357 16.40 -13.57 28.34
CA LEU A 357 14.97 -13.33 28.14
C LEU A 357 14.76 -12.79 26.72
N ILE A 358 13.93 -13.45 25.94
CA ILE A 358 13.67 -13.06 24.55
C ILE A 358 12.24 -12.51 24.42
N GLY A 359 12.11 -11.36 23.80
CA GLY A 359 10.83 -10.82 23.38
C GLY A 359 10.79 -10.66 21.85
N CYS A 360 9.76 -11.16 21.22
CA CYS A 360 9.56 -11.00 19.78
C CYS A 360 8.26 -10.23 19.51
N ASP A 361 8.34 -9.30 18.56
CA ASP A 361 7.20 -8.55 18.02
C ASP A 361 7.04 -8.86 16.54
N PHE A 362 5.99 -9.59 16.19
CA PHE A 362 5.68 -10.00 14.82
C PHE A 362 4.70 -9.00 14.20
N GLY A 363 5.23 -7.86 13.75
CA GLY A 363 4.46 -6.83 13.05
C GLY A 363 4.16 -7.20 11.59
N SER A 364 3.26 -6.46 10.96
CA SER A 364 2.80 -6.73 9.58
C SER A 364 3.86 -6.45 8.51
N THR A 365 4.82 -5.57 8.78
CA THR A 365 5.87 -5.17 7.84
C THR A 365 7.25 -5.63 8.29
N THR A 366 7.46 -5.74 9.59
CA THR A 366 8.74 -6.13 10.18
C THR A 366 8.51 -7.00 11.41
N ALA A 367 9.29 -8.04 11.56
CA ALA A 367 9.41 -8.80 12.79
C ALA A 367 10.69 -8.39 13.54
N LYS A 368 10.66 -8.34 14.87
CA LYS A 368 11.77 -7.89 15.70
C LYS A 368 11.96 -8.86 16.85
N ALA A 369 13.21 -9.05 17.25
CA ALA A 369 13.54 -9.75 18.48
C ALA A 369 14.49 -8.92 19.33
N VAL A 370 14.26 -8.97 20.64
CA VAL A 370 15.08 -8.34 21.66
C VAL A 370 15.53 -9.38 22.66
N VAL A 371 16.78 -9.30 23.07
CA VAL A 371 17.37 -10.17 24.11
C VAL A 371 17.73 -9.30 25.30
N LEU A 372 17.19 -9.62 26.47
CA LEU A 372 17.52 -8.98 27.73
C LEU A 372 18.31 -9.92 28.63
N SER A 373 19.18 -9.34 29.48
CA SER A 373 19.77 -10.03 30.61
C SER A 373 18.71 -10.37 31.67
N PRO A 374 19.00 -11.27 32.62
CA PRO A 374 18.11 -11.45 33.80
C PRO A 374 17.92 -10.17 34.63
N ALA A 375 18.85 -9.22 34.53
CA ALA A 375 18.75 -7.90 35.16
C ALA A 375 17.95 -6.89 34.32
N ARG A 376 17.35 -7.35 33.18
CA ARG A 376 16.55 -6.56 32.24
C ARG A 376 17.33 -5.55 31.39
N ASP A 377 18.66 -5.70 31.29
CA ASP A 377 19.50 -4.89 30.39
C ASP A 377 19.40 -5.41 28.97
N LEU A 378 19.38 -4.52 28.00
CA LEU A 378 19.37 -4.86 26.58
C LEU A 378 20.73 -5.39 26.13
N LEU A 379 20.79 -6.64 25.72
CA LEU A 379 22.00 -7.32 25.23
C LEU A 379 22.08 -7.31 23.69
N PHE A 380 20.94 -7.53 23.03
CA PHE A 380 20.89 -7.65 21.57
C PHE A 380 19.50 -7.28 21.04
N SER A 381 19.47 -6.74 19.83
CA SER A 381 18.23 -6.57 19.06
C SER A 381 18.46 -6.87 17.59
N CYS A 382 17.49 -7.49 16.95
CA CYS A 382 17.50 -7.72 15.52
C CYS A 382 16.10 -7.55 14.91
N TYR A 383 16.06 -7.43 13.59
CA TYR A 383 14.80 -7.39 12.86
C TYR A 383 14.90 -8.14 11.53
N ALA A 384 13.75 -8.56 11.02
CA ALA A 384 13.59 -9.09 9.68
C ALA A 384 12.43 -8.35 8.99
N LEU A 385 12.58 -8.09 7.70
CA LEU A 385 11.42 -7.67 6.89
C LEU A 385 10.46 -8.85 6.79
N SER A 386 9.22 -8.64 7.18
CA SER A 386 8.22 -9.69 7.11
C SER A 386 7.90 -10.00 5.65
N LYS A 387 8.09 -11.27 5.27
CA LYS A 387 7.71 -11.82 3.97
C LYS A 387 6.27 -12.33 3.97
N GLY A 388 5.52 -12.02 5.02
CA GLY A 388 4.15 -12.47 5.20
C GLY A 388 4.00 -13.87 5.77
N ASN A 389 5.09 -14.50 6.11
CA ASN A 389 5.11 -15.80 6.75
C ASN A 389 5.70 -15.71 8.16
N PRO A 390 4.87 -15.74 9.21
CA PRO A 390 5.37 -15.61 10.58
C PRO A 390 6.37 -16.69 10.98
N ILE A 391 6.29 -17.90 10.39
CA ILE A 391 7.23 -19.00 10.68
C ILE A 391 8.62 -18.68 10.13
N GLU A 392 8.71 -18.22 8.89
CA GLU A 392 9.99 -17.80 8.28
C GLU A 392 10.57 -16.58 8.99
N ASP A 393 9.73 -15.64 9.39
CA ASP A 393 10.15 -14.48 10.18
C ASP A 393 10.73 -14.94 11.52
N ALA A 394 10.08 -15.89 12.21
CA ALA A 394 10.59 -16.47 13.46
C ALA A 394 11.94 -17.20 13.23
N GLN A 395 12.03 -18.04 12.19
CA GLN A 395 13.29 -18.72 11.85
C GLN A 395 14.43 -17.73 11.61
N SER A 396 14.15 -16.63 10.89
CA SER A 396 15.12 -15.57 10.62
C SER A 396 15.58 -14.88 11.90
N LEU A 397 14.64 -14.47 12.78
CA LEU A 397 14.96 -13.80 14.04
C LEU A 397 15.77 -14.72 14.99
N PHE A 398 15.31 -15.95 15.21
CA PHE A 398 15.99 -16.87 16.13
C PHE A 398 17.37 -17.28 15.62
N ARG A 399 17.57 -17.35 14.29
CA ARG A 399 18.91 -17.54 13.70
C ARG A 399 19.84 -16.39 14.08
N GLN A 400 19.40 -15.13 13.91
CA GLN A 400 20.18 -13.95 14.26
C GLN A 400 20.51 -13.92 15.76
N VAL A 401 19.56 -14.24 16.63
CA VAL A 401 19.78 -14.31 18.09
C VAL A 401 20.83 -15.35 18.43
N ARG A 402 20.78 -16.53 17.81
CA ARG A 402 21.78 -17.60 18.01
C ARG A 402 23.18 -17.20 17.52
N GLU A 403 23.25 -16.61 16.33
CA GLU A 403 24.50 -16.14 15.73
C GLU A 403 25.16 -15.04 16.57
N ALA A 404 24.37 -14.24 17.30
CA ALA A 404 24.84 -13.27 18.28
C ALA A 404 25.43 -13.94 19.56
N GLY A 405 25.32 -15.27 19.70
CA GLY A 405 25.93 -16.03 20.80
C GLY A 405 25.01 -16.26 22.00
N HIS A 406 23.71 -16.00 21.88
CA HIS A 406 22.74 -16.26 22.94
C HIS A 406 22.17 -17.67 22.80
N ALA A 407 22.67 -18.62 23.61
CA ALA A 407 22.33 -20.05 23.49
C ALA A 407 21.26 -20.51 24.49
N GLU A 408 21.27 -19.98 25.72
CA GLU A 408 20.36 -20.39 26.79
C GLU A 408 19.21 -19.40 26.97
N VAL A 409 17.97 -19.89 26.80
CA VAL A 409 16.76 -19.09 26.90
C VAL A 409 16.04 -19.38 28.22
N GLY A 410 15.95 -18.38 29.09
CA GLY A 410 15.28 -18.46 30.37
C GLY A 410 13.80 -18.09 30.32
N GLY A 411 13.36 -17.40 29.27
CA GLY A 411 11.98 -17.04 29.03
C GLY A 411 11.78 -16.45 27.64
N LEU A 412 10.67 -16.79 27.01
CA LEU A 412 10.28 -16.31 25.69
C LEU A 412 8.86 -15.75 25.70
N ALA A 413 8.71 -14.50 25.27
CA ALA A 413 7.38 -13.91 25.06
C ALA A 413 7.23 -13.37 23.65
N LEU A 414 6.02 -13.47 23.12
CA LEU A 414 5.64 -12.99 21.79
C LEU A 414 4.57 -11.91 21.90
N THR A 415 4.65 -10.94 21.00
CA THR A 415 3.60 -9.95 20.73
C THR A 415 3.39 -9.74 19.24
N GLY A 416 2.51 -8.83 18.88
CA GLY A 416 2.13 -8.59 17.49
C GLY A 416 1.07 -9.59 16.99
N TYR A 417 0.71 -9.48 15.72
CA TYR A 417 -0.38 -10.30 15.14
C TYR A 417 -0.02 -11.78 15.00
N GLY A 418 1.26 -12.12 14.83
CA GLY A 418 1.73 -13.52 14.68
C GLY A 418 1.81 -14.31 15.98
N LYS A 419 1.64 -13.66 17.15
CA LYS A 419 1.86 -14.28 18.47
C LYS A 419 1.02 -15.54 18.73
N ASP A 420 -0.25 -15.51 18.34
CA ASP A 420 -1.19 -16.61 18.64
C ASP A 420 -0.89 -17.84 17.75
N LEU A 421 -0.45 -17.61 16.53
CA LEU A 421 0.01 -18.65 15.61
C LEU A 421 1.34 -19.27 16.08
N LEU A 422 2.29 -18.43 16.47
CA LEU A 422 3.64 -18.87 16.77
C LEU A 422 3.82 -19.40 18.20
N LYS A 423 2.93 -19.01 19.15
CA LYS A 423 3.09 -19.35 20.56
C LYS A 423 3.39 -20.82 20.79
N ASP A 424 2.60 -21.71 20.22
CA ASP A 424 2.76 -23.15 20.40
C ASP A 424 3.83 -23.72 19.45
N VAL A 425 4.01 -23.11 18.28
CA VAL A 425 5.03 -23.52 17.28
C VAL A 425 6.45 -23.35 17.82
N VAL A 426 6.77 -22.21 18.43
CA VAL A 426 8.10 -21.95 18.99
C VAL A 426 8.23 -22.31 20.47
N GLY A 427 7.11 -22.63 21.12
CA GLY A 427 7.06 -22.91 22.56
C GLY A 427 7.24 -21.65 23.41
N ALA A 428 6.55 -20.57 23.08
CA ALA A 428 6.62 -19.35 23.87
C ALA A 428 5.94 -19.52 25.24
N ASP A 429 6.52 -18.92 26.26
CA ASP A 429 6.00 -18.97 27.63
C ASP A 429 4.80 -18.04 27.79
N VAL A 430 4.87 -16.85 27.15
CA VAL A 430 3.84 -15.83 27.22
C VAL A 430 3.50 -15.30 25.81
N ALA A 431 2.20 -15.09 25.56
CA ALA A 431 1.72 -14.31 24.43
C ALA A 431 1.10 -13.02 24.97
N VAL A 432 1.70 -11.88 24.65
CA VAL A 432 1.36 -10.57 25.22
C VAL A 432 0.50 -9.80 24.24
N VAL A 433 -0.54 -9.13 24.73
CA VAL A 433 -1.32 -8.18 23.91
C VAL A 433 -0.42 -7.03 23.51
N GLU A 434 -0.45 -6.64 22.25
CA GLU A 434 0.48 -5.68 21.65
C GLU A 434 0.50 -4.33 22.40
N THR A 435 -0.66 -3.80 22.80
CA THR A 435 -0.76 -2.56 23.59
C THR A 435 -0.09 -2.68 24.96
N VAL A 436 -0.22 -3.84 25.61
CA VAL A 436 0.45 -4.11 26.90
C VAL A 436 1.97 -4.15 26.70
N ALA A 437 2.44 -4.86 25.68
CA ALA A 437 3.87 -4.92 25.39
C ALA A 437 4.44 -3.52 25.10
N HIS A 438 3.82 -2.75 24.23
CA HIS A 438 4.27 -1.39 23.90
C HIS A 438 4.27 -0.47 25.14
N ALA A 439 3.22 -0.50 25.97
CA ALA A 439 3.18 0.31 27.19
C ALA A 439 4.26 -0.13 28.19
N THR A 440 4.45 -1.43 28.41
CA THR A 440 5.47 -1.98 29.31
C THR A 440 6.87 -1.57 28.85
N GLY A 441 7.16 -1.71 27.57
CA GLY A 441 8.46 -1.31 27.00
C GLY A 441 8.73 0.18 27.14
N THR A 442 7.71 1.03 26.93
CA THR A 442 7.85 2.48 27.09
C THR A 442 8.04 2.89 28.53
N LEU A 443 7.21 2.38 29.44
CA LEU A 443 7.26 2.73 30.86
C LEU A 443 8.55 2.29 31.56
N HIS A 444 9.25 1.31 31.01
CA HIS A 444 10.56 0.91 31.50
C HIS A 444 11.60 2.05 31.37
N PHE A 445 11.54 2.82 30.26
CA PHE A 445 12.44 3.95 30.03
C PHE A 445 11.85 5.30 30.47
N HIS A 446 10.54 5.45 30.41
CA HIS A 446 9.79 6.66 30.68
C HIS A 446 8.63 6.39 31.62
N PRO A 447 8.90 6.13 32.92
CA PRO A 447 7.86 5.74 33.88
C PRO A 447 6.83 6.83 34.17
N ASP A 448 7.15 8.06 33.83
CA ASP A 448 6.32 9.26 33.98
C ASP A 448 5.63 9.71 32.68
N ALA A 449 5.59 8.85 31.65
CA ALA A 449 4.89 9.14 30.40
C ALA A 449 3.38 9.33 30.61
N ASP A 450 2.81 10.39 30.03
CA ASP A 450 1.35 10.61 29.99
C ASP A 450 0.75 10.03 28.71
N VAL A 451 1.48 10.12 27.57
CA VAL A 451 0.97 9.72 26.28
C VAL A 451 2.05 8.99 25.50
N ILE A 452 1.71 7.85 24.93
CA ILE A 452 2.56 7.12 24.01
C ILE A 452 1.94 7.25 22.62
N CYS A 453 2.72 7.76 21.65
CA CYS A 453 2.36 7.80 20.25
C CYS A 453 3.22 6.79 19.49
N ASP A 454 2.66 5.64 19.17
CA ASP A 454 3.30 4.60 18.39
C ASP A 454 2.82 4.68 16.94
N VAL A 455 3.75 4.98 16.02
CA VAL A 455 3.48 5.01 14.59
C VAL A 455 4.27 3.89 13.92
N GLY A 456 3.54 2.84 13.59
CA GLY A 456 4.05 1.66 12.92
C GLY A 456 4.09 1.82 11.40
N GLY A 457 4.44 0.72 10.72
CA GLY A 457 4.40 0.66 9.26
C GLY A 457 2.97 0.72 8.70
N THR A 458 2.01 0.05 9.35
CA THR A 458 0.63 -0.05 8.86
C THR A 458 -0.42 0.44 9.85
N ASP A 459 -0.05 0.77 11.06
CA ASP A 459 -0.97 1.17 12.11
C ASP A 459 -0.44 2.35 12.93
N VAL A 460 -1.35 3.00 13.62
CA VAL A 460 -1.09 4.09 14.55
C VAL A 460 -1.79 3.76 15.86
N LYS A 461 -1.06 3.83 16.97
CA LYS A 461 -1.58 3.60 18.31
C LYS A 461 -1.28 4.82 19.18
N ILE A 462 -2.29 5.36 19.82
CA ILE A 462 -2.13 6.41 20.84
C ILE A 462 -2.64 5.81 22.15
N MET A 463 -1.78 5.73 23.14
CA MET A 463 -2.11 5.25 24.48
C MET A 463 -2.03 6.42 25.45
N ILE A 464 -3.11 6.70 26.14
CA ILE A 464 -3.19 7.73 27.17
C ILE A 464 -3.05 7.04 28.52
N LEU A 465 -2.05 7.44 29.29
CA LEU A 465 -1.69 6.82 30.55
C LEU A 465 -2.23 7.63 31.73
N ARG A 466 -2.56 6.96 32.81
CA ARG A 466 -2.86 7.53 34.10
C ARG A 466 -2.21 6.66 35.17
N GLN A 467 -1.29 7.27 35.93
CA GLN A 467 -0.55 6.55 36.99
C GLN A 467 0.12 5.26 36.48
N GLY A 468 0.78 5.32 35.32
CA GLY A 468 1.46 4.18 34.70
C GLY A 468 0.55 3.10 34.10
N THR A 469 -0.76 3.35 34.02
CA THR A 469 -1.73 2.41 33.44
C THR A 469 -2.38 3.02 32.20
N VAL A 470 -2.61 2.22 31.16
CA VAL A 470 -3.32 2.65 29.96
C VAL A 470 -4.80 2.90 30.33
N ALA A 471 -5.20 4.17 30.35
CA ALA A 471 -6.54 4.61 30.68
C ALA A 471 -7.44 4.75 29.44
N ASP A 472 -6.88 5.12 28.29
CA ASP A 472 -7.60 5.22 27.02
C ASP A 472 -6.65 4.82 25.88
N PHE A 473 -7.23 4.34 24.79
CA PHE A 473 -6.49 3.78 23.70
C PHE A 473 -7.17 4.07 22.37
N ARG A 474 -6.39 4.58 21.40
CA ARG A 474 -6.82 4.86 20.03
C ARG A 474 -5.99 4.04 19.07
N LEU A 475 -6.65 3.26 18.24
CA LEU A 475 -6.01 2.44 17.20
C LEU A 475 -6.57 2.80 15.84
N ASN A 476 -5.69 3.03 14.89
CA ASN A 476 -6.04 3.08 13.49
C ASN A 476 -5.14 2.10 12.71
N SER A 477 -5.74 1.01 12.24
CA SER A 477 -5.10 0.00 11.40
C SER A 477 -5.67 -0.05 9.97
N GLN A 478 -6.61 0.83 9.65
CA GLN A 478 -7.35 0.79 8.38
C GLN A 478 -6.95 1.89 7.39
N CYS A 479 -6.32 2.97 7.87
CA CYS A 479 -5.95 4.09 7.03
C CYS A 479 -4.43 4.29 7.01
N SER A 480 -3.85 4.28 5.82
CA SER A 480 -2.39 4.42 5.64
C SER A 480 -1.88 5.86 5.71
N SER A 481 -2.75 6.88 5.78
CA SER A 481 -2.34 8.29 5.69
C SER A 481 -1.52 8.83 6.86
N GLY A 482 -1.47 8.09 7.97
CA GLY A 482 -0.71 8.45 9.17
C GLY A 482 0.39 7.45 9.53
N ASN A 483 0.77 6.53 8.63
CA ASN A 483 1.72 5.46 8.93
C ASN A 483 2.95 5.43 8.00
N GLY A 484 3.96 4.65 8.39
CA GLY A 484 5.25 4.59 7.71
C GLY A 484 5.19 3.99 6.31
N ALA A 485 4.31 3.02 6.05
CA ALA A 485 4.21 2.38 4.75
C ALA A 485 3.74 3.35 3.65
N PHE A 486 2.92 4.35 4.01
CA PHE A 486 2.53 5.39 3.07
C PHE A 486 3.71 6.28 2.68
N LEU A 487 4.49 6.74 3.68
CA LEU A 487 5.69 7.55 3.44
C LEU A 487 6.73 6.79 2.62
N GLN A 488 6.97 5.53 2.99
CA GLN A 488 7.86 4.64 2.26
C GLN A 488 7.42 4.46 0.80
N GLY A 489 6.13 4.17 0.57
CA GLY A 489 5.62 3.98 -0.79
C GLY A 489 5.72 5.24 -1.67
N VAL A 490 5.68 6.43 -1.07
CA VAL A 490 5.91 7.69 -1.81
C VAL A 490 7.40 7.89 -2.09
N ALA A 491 8.29 7.66 -1.12
CA ALA A 491 9.74 7.76 -1.32
C ALA A 491 10.23 6.79 -2.41
N GLU A 492 9.78 5.54 -2.37
CA GLU A 492 10.08 4.52 -3.38
C GLU A 492 9.60 4.90 -4.78
N ARG A 493 8.43 5.55 -4.89
CA ARG A 493 7.93 6.08 -6.17
C ARG A 493 8.90 7.10 -6.77
N TYR A 494 9.56 7.88 -5.91
CA TYR A 494 10.53 8.89 -6.33
C TYR A 494 11.94 8.33 -6.47
N ALA A 495 12.12 7.01 -6.35
CA ALA A 495 13.42 6.33 -6.32
C ALA A 495 14.36 6.88 -5.22
N ILE A 496 13.78 7.30 -4.08
CA ILE A 496 14.52 7.80 -2.91
C ILE A 496 14.53 6.69 -1.86
N PRO A 497 15.71 6.22 -1.43
CA PRO A 497 15.81 5.28 -0.32
C PRO A 497 15.17 5.84 0.96
N LEU A 498 14.51 4.97 1.75
CA LEU A 498 13.82 5.40 2.96
C LEU A 498 14.76 6.07 3.97
N GLU A 499 15.99 5.61 4.04
CA GLU A 499 17.05 6.16 4.91
C GLU A 499 17.42 7.60 4.55
N ALA A 500 17.29 7.97 3.26
CA ALA A 500 17.55 9.33 2.79
C ALA A 500 16.33 10.27 2.94
N TYR A 501 15.18 9.75 3.40
CA TYR A 501 13.93 10.53 3.47
C TYR A 501 14.10 11.83 4.29
N ALA A 502 14.63 11.71 5.50
CA ALA A 502 14.76 12.86 6.41
C ALA A 502 15.69 13.92 5.84
N GLU A 503 16.86 13.52 5.34
CA GLU A 503 17.83 14.42 4.70
C GLU A 503 17.20 15.18 3.53
N ARG A 504 16.50 14.48 2.66
CA ARG A 504 15.81 15.07 1.51
C ARG A 504 14.70 16.03 1.92
N ALA A 505 13.87 15.64 2.90
CA ALA A 505 12.79 16.48 3.40
C ALA A 505 13.32 17.76 4.08
N PHE A 506 14.44 17.69 4.80
CA PHE A 506 15.08 18.86 5.42
C PHE A 506 15.77 19.79 4.41
N ALA A 507 16.18 19.27 3.26
CA ALA A 507 16.75 20.07 2.18
C ALA A 507 15.71 20.95 1.46
N ALA A 508 14.42 20.67 1.63
CA ALA A 508 13.35 21.45 1.04
C ALA A 508 13.26 22.85 1.65
N THR A 509 13.37 23.89 0.84
CA THR A 509 13.28 25.30 1.27
C THR A 509 11.84 25.80 1.37
N ALA A 510 10.90 25.09 0.78
CA ALA A 510 9.46 25.31 0.86
C ALA A 510 8.74 23.96 0.72
N MET A 511 7.50 23.89 1.16
CA MET A 511 6.66 22.71 0.99
C MET A 511 5.20 23.10 0.69
N PRO A 512 4.48 22.34 -0.17
CA PRO A 512 3.07 22.61 -0.42
C PRO A 512 2.22 22.24 0.78
N THR A 513 1.04 22.84 0.88
CA THR A 513 0.03 22.42 1.85
C THR A 513 -0.71 21.19 1.31
N LEU A 514 -0.77 20.13 2.11
CA LEU A 514 -1.54 18.92 1.84
C LEU A 514 -2.78 18.86 2.74
N ALA A 515 -3.87 18.32 2.23
CA ALA A 515 -5.09 18.16 3.01
C ALA A 515 -4.97 17.03 4.04
N MET A 516 -5.56 17.23 5.22
CA MET A 516 -5.78 16.16 6.18
C MET A 516 -6.79 15.17 5.61
N GLY A 517 -6.55 13.87 5.76
CA GLY A 517 -7.52 12.86 5.33
C GLY A 517 -6.92 11.49 5.08
N CYS A 518 -7.65 10.63 4.37
CA CYS A 518 -7.17 9.30 4.05
C CYS A 518 -6.08 9.32 2.96
N GLY A 519 -5.33 8.23 2.86
CA GLY A 519 -4.23 8.11 1.89
C GLY A 519 -4.65 8.30 0.42
N VAL A 520 -5.93 8.07 0.07
CA VAL A 520 -6.46 8.35 -1.28
C VAL A 520 -6.46 9.85 -1.58
N PHE A 521 -6.94 10.66 -0.65
CA PHE A 521 -6.92 12.12 -0.81
C PHE A 521 -5.50 12.66 -0.86
N LEU A 522 -4.63 12.19 0.05
CA LEU A 522 -3.21 12.57 0.01
C LEU A 522 -2.55 12.17 -1.31
N GLN A 523 -2.90 11.01 -1.87
CA GLN A 523 -2.39 10.58 -3.17
C GLN A 523 -2.81 11.54 -4.28
N SER A 524 -4.08 11.98 -4.28
CA SER A 524 -4.58 12.97 -5.24
C SER A 524 -3.89 14.33 -5.06
N ASP A 525 -3.66 14.75 -3.80
CA ASP A 525 -2.92 15.97 -3.50
C ASP A 525 -1.50 15.90 -4.02
N ILE A 526 -0.78 14.79 -3.78
CA ILE A 526 0.58 14.58 -4.29
C ILE A 526 0.61 14.77 -5.80
N VAL A 527 -0.29 14.13 -6.55
CA VAL A 527 -0.36 14.26 -8.01
C VAL A 527 -0.62 15.71 -8.43
N ASN A 528 -1.52 16.41 -7.74
CA ASN A 528 -1.81 17.81 -8.03
C ASN A 528 -0.61 18.71 -7.74
N GLN A 529 0.15 18.46 -6.68
CA GLN A 529 1.36 19.24 -6.38
C GLN A 529 2.50 18.94 -7.37
N GLN A 530 2.64 17.68 -7.79
CA GLN A 530 3.58 17.31 -8.87
C GLN A 530 3.29 18.10 -10.17
N ARG A 531 2.01 18.18 -10.55
CA ARG A 531 1.58 18.97 -11.74
C ARG A 531 1.94 20.45 -11.62
N LYS A 532 1.94 21.00 -10.41
CA LYS A 532 2.37 22.37 -10.12
C LYS A 532 3.88 22.54 -10.05
N GLY A 533 4.65 21.48 -10.30
CA GLY A 533 6.10 21.50 -10.33
C GLY A 533 6.78 21.37 -8.96
N TRP A 534 6.06 20.93 -7.91
CA TRP A 534 6.68 20.64 -6.63
C TRP A 534 7.57 19.39 -6.74
N ALA A 535 8.79 19.50 -6.25
CA ALA A 535 9.78 18.44 -6.28
C ALA A 535 9.48 17.34 -5.25
N ALA A 536 10.13 16.19 -5.40
CA ALA A 536 9.97 15.07 -4.50
C ALA A 536 10.28 15.43 -3.04
N GLU A 537 11.36 16.14 -2.81
CA GLU A 537 11.84 16.59 -1.51
C GLU A 537 10.81 17.50 -0.80
N GLU A 538 10.23 18.43 -1.55
CA GLU A 538 9.21 19.37 -1.08
C GLU A 538 7.90 18.66 -0.72
N ILE A 539 7.49 17.68 -1.53
CA ILE A 539 6.32 16.84 -1.27
C ILE A 539 6.56 15.92 -0.06
N MET A 540 7.76 15.36 0.08
CA MET A 540 8.13 14.54 1.23
C MET A 540 8.13 15.35 2.53
N ALA A 541 8.63 16.60 2.50
CA ALA A 541 8.54 17.53 3.63
C ALA A 541 7.07 17.80 4.01
N ALA A 542 6.21 18.07 3.03
CA ALA A 542 4.79 18.29 3.25
C ALA A 542 4.07 17.06 3.81
N LEU A 543 4.45 15.86 3.37
CA LEU A 543 3.91 14.59 3.91
C LEU A 543 4.33 14.38 5.37
N ALA A 544 5.59 14.68 5.71
CA ALA A 544 6.02 14.65 7.10
C ALA A 544 5.23 15.65 7.94
N ALA A 545 4.99 16.87 7.43
CA ALA A 545 4.26 17.92 8.13
C ALA A 545 2.77 17.62 8.34
N VAL A 546 2.10 16.93 7.41
CA VAL A 546 0.67 16.56 7.53
C VAL A 546 0.45 15.32 8.38
N LEU A 547 1.47 14.46 8.55
CA LEU A 547 1.35 13.21 9.29
C LEU A 547 0.85 13.42 10.74
N PRO A 548 1.37 14.36 11.54
CA PRO A 548 0.85 14.60 12.89
C PRO A 548 -0.63 14.99 12.91
N VAL A 549 -1.09 15.76 11.93
CA VAL A 549 -2.50 16.12 11.81
C VAL A 549 -3.34 14.87 11.60
N ASN A 550 -2.89 13.97 10.73
CA ASN A 550 -3.57 12.70 10.49
C ASN A 550 -3.49 11.76 11.70
N VAL A 551 -2.37 11.71 12.42
CA VAL A 551 -2.20 10.91 13.63
C VAL A 551 -3.10 11.40 14.76
N TRP A 552 -3.00 12.68 15.13
CA TRP A 552 -3.66 13.20 16.33
C TRP A 552 -5.13 13.56 16.09
N ILE A 553 -5.42 14.24 14.99
CA ILE A 553 -6.77 14.78 14.73
C ILE A 553 -7.64 13.76 14.01
N TYR A 554 -7.13 13.16 12.90
CA TYR A 554 -7.95 12.27 12.08
C TYR A 554 -8.06 10.87 12.69
N ALA A 555 -6.94 10.21 13.00
CA ALA A 555 -6.92 8.85 13.54
C ALA A 555 -7.21 8.83 15.06
N GLY A 556 -6.55 9.68 15.82
CA GLY A 556 -6.66 9.76 17.27
C GLY A 556 -7.91 10.47 17.77
N GLN A 557 -8.52 11.32 16.93
CA GLN A 557 -9.68 12.17 17.31
C GLN A 557 -9.42 13.02 18.56
N LEU A 558 -8.16 13.45 18.75
CA LEU A 558 -7.69 14.22 19.90
C LEU A 558 -7.49 15.69 19.48
N GLN A 559 -8.53 16.50 19.60
CA GLN A 559 -8.45 17.92 19.28
C GLN A 559 -7.75 18.74 20.36
N ASN A 560 -7.84 18.32 21.63
CA ASN A 560 -7.24 18.99 22.78
C ASN A 560 -6.12 18.13 23.40
N LEU A 561 -4.90 18.31 22.94
CA LEU A 561 -3.74 17.55 23.44
C LEU A 561 -3.38 17.93 24.89
N ARG A 562 -3.70 19.13 25.37
CA ARG A 562 -3.48 19.52 26.79
C ARG A 562 -4.26 18.66 27.77
N ALA A 563 -5.44 18.18 27.35
CA ALA A 563 -6.29 17.34 28.22
C ALA A 563 -5.72 15.93 28.45
N VAL A 564 -4.82 15.46 27.59
CA VAL A 564 -4.29 14.09 27.67
C VAL A 564 -2.96 13.98 28.43
N GLY A 565 -2.20 15.07 28.57
CA GLY A 565 -0.98 15.07 29.36
C GLY A 565 0.05 16.11 28.92
N ARG A 566 1.25 16.02 29.47
CA ARG A 566 2.39 16.89 29.15
C ARG A 566 3.60 16.13 28.62
N LYS A 567 3.81 14.87 29.06
CA LYS A 567 4.94 14.06 28.60
C LYS A 567 4.48 13.10 27.50
N PHE A 568 4.96 13.36 26.30
CA PHE A 568 4.65 12.62 25.09
C PHE A 568 5.84 11.76 24.66
N VAL A 569 5.69 10.46 24.59
CA VAL A 569 6.72 9.55 24.10
C VAL A 569 6.39 9.14 22.66
N LEU A 570 7.28 9.46 21.73
CA LEU A 570 7.19 9.07 20.33
C LEU A 570 7.91 7.73 20.13
N GLN A 571 7.23 6.75 19.58
CA GLN A 571 7.81 5.44 19.27
C GLN A 571 7.18 4.82 18.02
N GLY A 572 7.61 3.61 17.65
CA GLY A 572 7.26 2.95 16.41
C GLY A 572 8.30 3.18 15.31
N GLY A 573 8.36 2.28 14.34
CA GLY A 573 9.39 2.29 13.31
C GLY A 573 9.42 3.56 12.46
N THR A 574 8.27 4.23 12.30
CA THR A 574 8.16 5.49 11.53
C THR A 574 8.90 6.65 12.19
N HIS A 575 9.02 6.66 13.52
CA HIS A 575 9.77 7.68 14.25
C HIS A 575 11.31 7.50 14.19
N ARG A 576 11.82 6.54 13.44
CA ARG A 576 13.23 6.52 13.01
C ARG A 576 13.52 7.59 11.97
N ASN A 577 12.50 8.13 11.32
CA ASN A 577 12.59 9.22 10.36
C ASN A 577 12.51 10.56 11.11
N LEU A 578 13.65 11.26 11.19
CA LEU A 578 13.77 12.54 11.92
C LEU A 578 12.88 13.64 11.34
N ALA A 579 12.54 13.63 10.06
CA ALA A 579 11.57 14.57 9.48
C ALA A 579 10.16 14.39 10.07
N VAL A 580 9.77 13.13 10.32
CA VAL A 580 8.52 12.82 11.02
C VAL A 580 8.58 13.25 12.48
N VAL A 581 9.69 12.98 13.16
CA VAL A 581 9.88 13.41 14.56
C VAL A 581 9.79 14.93 14.67
N LYS A 582 10.47 15.69 13.77
CA LYS A 582 10.40 17.17 13.72
C LYS A 582 8.97 17.65 13.60
N ALA A 583 8.23 17.10 12.65
CA ALA A 583 6.83 17.45 12.43
C ALA A 583 5.95 17.14 13.66
N GLN A 584 6.15 15.97 14.31
CA GLN A 584 5.44 15.60 15.52
C GLN A 584 5.73 16.55 16.68
N VAL A 585 7.00 16.86 16.91
CA VAL A 585 7.44 17.78 17.97
C VAL A 585 6.84 19.17 17.76
N ASP A 586 6.95 19.71 16.55
CA ASP A 586 6.41 21.02 16.20
C ASP A 586 4.88 21.08 16.37
N PHE A 587 4.19 20.02 15.94
CA PHE A 587 2.75 19.94 16.09
C PHE A 587 2.32 19.88 17.56
N ILE A 588 2.95 19.02 18.35
CA ILE A 588 2.61 18.86 19.78
C ILE A 588 2.94 20.15 20.55
N ARG A 589 4.15 20.70 20.40
CA ARG A 589 4.56 21.96 21.06
C ARG A 589 3.74 23.15 20.58
N GLY A 590 3.29 23.15 19.32
CA GLY A 590 2.34 24.16 18.82
C GLY A 590 0.96 24.13 19.48
N LYS A 591 0.53 22.98 20.03
CA LYS A 591 -0.73 22.81 20.77
C LYS A 591 -0.53 22.88 22.28
N VAL A 592 0.60 22.40 22.78
CA VAL A 592 0.99 22.31 24.18
C VAL A 592 2.43 22.84 24.31
N PRO A 593 2.64 24.16 24.42
CA PRO A 593 4.00 24.76 24.44
C PRO A 593 4.90 24.20 25.55
N GLU A 594 4.30 23.78 26.65
CA GLU A 594 5.00 23.21 27.81
C GLU A 594 5.19 21.67 27.70
N ALA A 595 4.92 21.06 26.53
CA ALA A 595 5.06 19.62 26.38
C ALA A 595 6.53 19.18 26.42
N ASP A 596 6.80 18.15 27.21
CA ASP A 596 8.00 17.34 27.15
C ASP A 596 7.77 16.24 26.11
N VAL A 597 8.38 16.42 24.93
CA VAL A 597 8.26 15.45 23.82
C VAL A 597 9.58 14.70 23.71
N VAL A 598 9.55 13.40 23.95
CA VAL A 598 10.73 12.55 23.93
C VAL A 598 10.62 11.46 22.89
N LEU A 599 11.73 11.13 22.27
CA LEU A 599 11.84 9.99 21.37
C LEU A 599 12.31 8.77 22.16
N HIS A 600 11.57 7.67 22.08
CA HIS A 600 11.97 6.41 22.71
C HIS A 600 13.32 5.94 22.14
N PRO A 601 14.33 5.62 22.98
CA PRO A 601 15.69 5.28 22.51
C PRO A 601 15.71 4.04 21.59
N TYR A 602 14.73 3.16 21.74
CA TYR A 602 14.52 1.99 20.91
C TYR A 602 13.11 2.04 20.28
N SER A 603 12.84 3.12 19.54
CA SER A 603 11.51 3.44 19.05
C SER A 603 10.86 2.29 18.25
N GLY A 604 11.64 1.57 17.44
CA GLY A 604 11.16 0.46 16.62
C GLY A 604 11.02 -0.87 17.38
N GLU A 605 11.69 -1.02 18.49
CA GLU A 605 11.81 -2.26 19.28
C GLU A 605 10.95 -2.26 20.56
N ALA A 606 10.25 -1.17 20.87
CA ALA A 606 9.51 -0.99 22.12
C ALA A 606 8.55 -2.16 22.45
N GLY A 607 7.83 -2.68 21.44
CA GLY A 607 6.96 -3.85 21.60
C GLY A 607 7.71 -5.13 21.95
N ALA A 608 8.84 -5.39 21.30
CA ALA A 608 9.68 -6.55 21.58
C ALA A 608 10.36 -6.45 22.96
N ILE A 609 10.80 -5.24 23.36
CA ILE A 609 11.33 -4.98 24.72
C ILE A 609 10.25 -5.28 25.75
N GLY A 610 9.04 -4.74 25.58
CA GLY A 610 7.95 -5.00 26.49
C GLY A 610 7.57 -6.47 26.58
N ALA A 611 7.59 -7.19 25.46
CA ALA A 611 7.40 -8.65 25.49
C ALA A 611 8.51 -9.35 26.29
N ALA A 612 9.79 -8.97 26.11
CA ALA A 612 10.91 -9.52 26.87
C ALA A 612 10.79 -9.23 28.38
N LEU A 613 10.32 -8.04 28.75
CA LEU A 613 10.03 -7.70 30.15
C LEU A 613 8.90 -8.57 30.72
N CYS A 614 7.85 -8.86 29.94
CA CYS A 614 6.80 -9.80 30.36
C CYS A 614 7.33 -11.24 30.50
N ALA A 615 8.34 -11.63 29.70
CA ALA A 615 9.03 -12.92 29.90
C ALA A 615 9.84 -12.93 31.22
N ALA A 616 10.42 -11.80 31.62
CA ALA A 616 11.08 -11.64 32.89
C ALA A 616 10.09 -11.82 34.07
N ASP A 617 8.96 -11.12 34.01
CA ASP A 617 7.92 -11.21 35.04
C ASP A 617 7.34 -12.64 35.15
N TRP A 618 7.14 -13.30 34.00
CA TRP A 618 6.74 -14.70 33.95
C TRP A 618 7.77 -15.59 34.65
N ARG A 619 9.06 -15.42 34.35
CA ARG A 619 10.13 -16.22 34.93
C ARG A 619 10.20 -16.06 36.45
N GLU A 620 10.08 -14.84 36.97
CA GLU A 620 10.03 -14.53 38.39
C GLU A 620 8.85 -15.26 39.07
N SER A 621 7.66 -15.21 38.42
CA SER A 621 6.43 -15.83 38.94
C SER A 621 6.40 -17.36 38.78
N ALA A 622 7.18 -17.91 37.87
CA ALA A 622 7.12 -19.33 37.52
C ALA A 622 7.82 -20.26 38.53
N GLY A 623 8.48 -19.70 39.58
CA GLY A 623 9.06 -20.48 40.68
C GLY A 623 10.10 -21.51 40.27
N GLY A 624 10.93 -21.19 39.25
CA GLY A 624 11.98 -22.07 38.75
C GLY A 624 11.55 -23.04 37.64
N ARG A 625 10.34 -22.89 37.10
CA ARG A 625 9.90 -23.66 35.92
C ARG A 625 10.78 -23.31 34.72
N ALA A 626 11.24 -24.34 33.98
CA ALA A 626 11.96 -24.16 32.75
C ALA A 626 11.08 -23.55 31.65
N SER A 627 11.69 -22.73 30.78
CA SER A 627 11.03 -22.20 29.58
C SER A 627 10.55 -23.32 28.67
N ARG A 628 9.43 -23.11 28.00
CA ARG A 628 8.89 -24.02 26.98
C ARG A 628 9.55 -23.87 25.63
N PHE A 629 10.49 -22.93 25.50
CA PHE A 629 11.20 -22.68 24.25
C PHE A 629 11.74 -23.96 23.62
N ARG A 630 11.38 -24.23 22.38
CA ARG A 630 11.70 -25.50 21.71
C ARG A 630 13.18 -25.65 21.32
N GLY A 631 13.95 -24.57 21.42
CA GLY A 631 15.36 -24.52 21.03
C GLY A 631 15.56 -24.03 19.59
N PHE A 632 16.69 -23.41 19.36
CA PHE A 632 17.05 -22.78 18.08
C PHE A 632 17.12 -23.79 16.93
N ASP A 633 17.67 -24.98 17.16
CA ASP A 633 17.77 -26.02 16.13
C ASP A 633 16.42 -26.56 15.71
N ALA A 634 15.50 -26.76 16.65
CA ALA A 634 14.16 -27.21 16.37
C ALA A 634 13.39 -26.18 15.53
N ILE A 635 13.55 -24.89 15.85
CA ILE A 635 12.89 -23.81 15.08
C ILE A 635 13.51 -23.66 13.68
N ALA A 636 14.84 -23.76 13.56
CA ALA A 636 15.50 -23.72 12.25
C ALA A 636 15.07 -24.86 11.32
N ALA A 637 14.74 -26.03 11.90
CA ALA A 637 14.30 -27.22 11.17
C ALA A 637 12.79 -27.28 10.93
N LEU A 638 12.00 -26.29 11.39
CA LEU A 638 10.54 -26.28 11.17
C LEU A 638 10.21 -26.35 9.67
N THR A 639 9.38 -27.31 9.32
CA THR A 639 8.73 -27.41 8.02
C THR A 639 7.23 -27.22 8.19
N TYR A 640 6.59 -26.61 7.22
CA TYR A 640 5.15 -26.33 7.26
C TYR A 640 4.54 -26.42 5.87
N THR A 641 3.23 -26.61 5.81
CA THR A 641 2.43 -26.47 4.61
C THR A 641 1.26 -25.52 4.89
N SER A 642 0.85 -24.77 3.88
CA SER A 642 -0.27 -23.84 3.99
C SER A 642 -1.35 -24.24 2.99
N THR A 643 -2.59 -24.38 3.44
CA THR A 643 -3.72 -24.81 2.59
C THR A 643 -4.89 -23.87 2.77
N THR A 644 -5.34 -23.27 1.67
CA THR A 644 -6.59 -22.50 1.60
C THR A 644 -7.44 -23.07 0.46
N ALA A 645 -8.55 -23.71 0.80
CA ALA A 645 -9.40 -24.41 -0.16
C ALA A 645 -10.87 -24.36 0.27
N ALA A 646 -11.77 -24.91 -0.52
CA ALA A 646 -13.19 -25.04 -0.17
C ALA A 646 -13.42 -25.82 1.13
N ASP A 647 -12.56 -26.81 1.42
CA ASP A 647 -12.64 -27.63 2.63
C ASP A 647 -12.11 -26.93 3.88
N THR A 648 -11.33 -25.85 3.74
CA THR A 648 -10.91 -25.03 4.89
C THR A 648 -11.93 -23.99 5.29
N VAL A 649 -12.99 -23.74 4.51
CA VAL A 649 -14.03 -22.74 4.80
C VAL A 649 -14.75 -23.08 6.12
N CYS A 650 -14.85 -22.09 7.01
CA CYS A 650 -15.60 -22.21 8.26
C CYS A 650 -17.10 -22.26 7.97
N LYS A 651 -17.76 -23.32 8.41
CA LYS A 651 -19.21 -23.54 8.24
C LYS A 651 -20.02 -23.40 9.56
N TRP A 652 -19.44 -22.81 10.60
CA TRP A 652 -20.07 -22.67 11.91
C TRP A 652 -21.15 -21.56 12.00
N CYS A 653 -21.24 -20.72 10.97
CA CYS A 653 -22.28 -19.68 10.85
C CYS A 653 -22.45 -19.28 9.36
N PRO A 654 -23.51 -18.50 9.03
CA PRO A 654 -23.81 -18.12 7.63
C PRO A 654 -22.73 -17.27 6.93
N ILE A 655 -21.75 -16.73 7.67
CA ILE A 655 -20.70 -15.90 7.08
C ILE A 655 -19.74 -16.71 6.21
N ASN A 656 -19.55 -18.01 6.49
CA ASN A 656 -18.69 -18.93 5.73
C ASN A 656 -17.28 -18.35 5.47
N CYS A 657 -16.60 -17.95 6.56
CA CYS A 657 -15.27 -17.33 6.47
C CYS A 657 -14.25 -18.26 5.83
N THR A 658 -13.46 -17.74 4.91
CA THR A 658 -12.27 -18.41 4.41
C THR A 658 -11.24 -18.54 5.53
N ARG A 659 -10.60 -19.72 5.64
CA ARG A 659 -9.54 -20.00 6.61
C ARG A 659 -8.35 -20.60 5.89
N THR A 660 -7.16 -20.35 6.44
CA THR A 660 -5.93 -21.00 6.03
C THR A 660 -5.52 -22.00 7.11
N PHE A 661 -5.29 -23.24 6.72
CA PHE A 661 -4.72 -24.25 7.58
C PHE A 661 -3.21 -24.26 7.39
N ILE A 662 -2.48 -23.99 8.46
CA ILE A 662 -1.02 -24.02 8.49
C ILE A 662 -0.64 -25.27 9.30
N ASP A 663 -0.19 -26.28 8.60
CA ASP A 663 0.22 -27.55 9.18
C ASP A 663 1.73 -27.53 9.39
N VAL A 664 2.17 -27.59 10.63
CA VAL A 664 3.57 -27.49 11.03
C VAL A 664 4.06 -28.84 11.51
N GLN A 665 5.22 -29.28 11.04
CA GLN A 665 5.83 -30.53 11.50
C GLN A 665 6.43 -30.31 12.90
N LEU A 666 5.82 -30.93 13.88
CA LEU A 666 6.23 -30.85 15.29
C LEU A 666 6.35 -32.25 15.89
N PRO A 667 7.57 -32.69 16.28
CA PRO A 667 7.77 -33.99 16.91
C PRO A 667 6.86 -34.14 18.14
N GLY A 668 6.15 -35.25 18.22
CA GLY A 668 5.23 -35.56 19.33
C GLY A 668 3.82 -35.01 19.18
N ALA A 669 3.51 -34.27 18.15
CA ALA A 669 2.14 -33.85 17.86
C ALA A 669 1.24 -35.05 17.51
N ALA A 670 0.01 -35.06 18.02
CA ALA A 670 -0.91 -36.18 17.82
C ALA A 670 -1.48 -36.31 16.40
N GLY A 671 -1.35 -35.24 15.59
CA GLY A 671 -2.06 -35.13 14.32
C GLY A 671 -3.56 -34.94 14.49
N ARG A 672 -4.29 -34.90 13.36
CA ARG A 672 -5.77 -34.77 13.32
C ARG A 672 -6.34 -35.72 12.27
N PRO A 673 -6.26 -37.05 12.46
CA PRO A 673 -6.74 -38.01 11.48
C PRO A 673 -8.26 -37.94 11.20
N TRP A 674 -8.99 -37.32 12.13
CA TRP A 674 -10.44 -37.11 12.07
C TRP A 674 -10.86 -35.85 11.29
N SER A 675 -9.90 -34.97 10.96
CA SER A 675 -10.18 -33.75 10.20
C SER A 675 -10.63 -34.08 8.77
N LYS A 676 -11.39 -33.19 8.14
CA LYS A 676 -11.75 -33.26 6.72
C LYS A 676 -10.51 -33.24 5.81
N LEU A 677 -9.48 -32.53 6.25
CA LEU A 677 -8.14 -32.58 5.68
C LEU A 677 -7.25 -33.30 6.70
N PRO A 678 -7.10 -34.64 6.64
CA PRO A 678 -6.43 -35.41 7.67
C PRO A 678 -4.99 -34.97 7.86
N LEU A 679 -4.56 -34.91 9.12
CA LEU A 679 -3.22 -34.54 9.53
C LEU A 679 -2.54 -35.72 10.22
N ALA A 680 -1.39 -36.13 9.73
CA ALA A 680 -0.61 -37.26 10.25
C ALA A 680 -0.05 -36.96 11.64
N PRO A 681 0.23 -37.99 12.48
CA PRO A 681 1.02 -37.82 13.70
C PRO A 681 2.37 -37.17 13.40
N GLY A 682 2.85 -36.33 14.30
CA GLY A 682 4.05 -35.50 14.09
C GLY A 682 3.78 -34.17 13.40
N TRP A 683 2.54 -33.86 13.11
CA TRP A 683 2.10 -32.57 12.58
C TRP A 683 1.05 -31.94 13.46
N GLU A 684 1.11 -30.63 13.60
CA GLU A 684 0.13 -29.80 14.29
C GLU A 684 -0.47 -28.76 13.37
N ARG A 685 -1.79 -28.58 13.44
CA ARG A 685 -2.52 -27.62 12.65
C ARG A 685 -2.81 -26.35 13.41
N VAL A 686 -2.37 -25.24 12.87
CA VAL A 686 -2.77 -23.90 13.27
C VAL A 686 -3.76 -23.36 12.23
N ILE A 687 -4.90 -22.85 12.70
CA ILE A 687 -5.94 -22.28 11.83
C ILE A 687 -5.84 -20.77 11.89
N SER A 688 -5.62 -20.16 10.73
CA SER A 688 -5.58 -18.70 10.55
C SER A 688 -6.72 -18.25 9.64
N GLY A 689 -7.14 -16.99 9.73
CA GLY A 689 -8.09 -16.44 8.77
C GLY A 689 -9.16 -15.50 9.29
N ASN A 690 -9.49 -15.48 10.58
CA ASN A 690 -10.25 -14.40 11.18
C ASN A 690 -10.16 -14.42 12.72
N SER A 691 -10.57 -13.33 13.33
CA SER A 691 -10.55 -13.14 14.79
C SER A 691 -11.69 -13.82 15.55
N CYS A 692 -12.52 -14.64 14.89
CA CYS A 692 -13.63 -15.33 15.54
C CYS A 692 -13.14 -16.65 16.15
N PRO A 693 -13.23 -16.84 17.48
CA PRO A 693 -12.79 -18.08 18.14
C PRO A 693 -13.45 -19.36 17.58
N LYS A 694 -14.68 -19.26 17.07
CA LYS A 694 -15.36 -20.40 16.40
C LYS A 694 -14.71 -20.80 15.09
N GLY A 695 -13.99 -19.88 14.44
CA GLY A 695 -13.26 -20.13 13.20
C GLY A 695 -11.95 -20.88 13.42
N LEU A 696 -11.45 -20.95 14.64
CA LEU A 696 -10.17 -21.56 15.00
C LEU A 696 -10.26 -23.05 15.32
N VAL A 697 -11.47 -23.64 15.20
CA VAL A 697 -11.72 -25.06 15.52
C VAL A 697 -12.29 -25.80 14.31
N GLU A 698 -12.04 -27.11 14.26
CA GLU A 698 -12.52 -27.98 13.18
C GLU A 698 -13.64 -28.91 13.62
N ASP A 699 -13.79 -29.21 14.90
CA ASP A 699 -14.71 -30.21 15.43
C ASP A 699 -15.81 -29.58 16.30
N VAL A 700 -16.93 -30.29 16.42
CA VAL A 700 -18.13 -29.86 17.17
C VAL A 700 -17.87 -29.80 18.67
N ASN A 701 -17.01 -30.65 19.21
CA ASN A 701 -16.71 -30.66 20.65
C ASN A 701 -15.85 -29.46 21.02
N GLU A 702 -14.78 -29.17 20.25
CA GLU A 702 -13.98 -27.95 20.38
C GLU A 702 -14.89 -26.70 20.25
N LEU A 703 -15.86 -26.71 19.31
CA LEU A 703 -16.82 -25.62 19.17
C LEU A 703 -17.71 -25.45 20.39
N ARG A 704 -18.14 -26.54 21.02
CA ARG A 704 -18.97 -26.49 22.26
C ARG A 704 -18.17 -25.86 23.39
N GLU A 705 -16.92 -26.22 23.58
CA GLU A 705 -16.04 -25.62 24.57
C GLU A 705 -15.88 -24.12 24.35
N VAL A 706 -15.59 -23.72 23.08
CA VAL A 706 -15.48 -22.30 22.70
C VAL A 706 -16.77 -21.55 22.98
N LYS A 707 -17.95 -22.14 22.69
CA LYS A 707 -19.23 -21.52 22.95
C LYS A 707 -19.47 -21.39 24.47
N SER A 708 -19.17 -22.42 25.24
CA SER A 708 -19.30 -22.38 26.69
C SER A 708 -18.46 -21.27 27.33
N LYS A 709 -17.18 -21.17 26.93
CA LYS A 709 -16.30 -20.09 27.39
C LYS A 709 -16.80 -18.70 26.99
N LEU A 710 -17.32 -18.54 25.76
CA LEU A 710 -17.89 -17.27 25.31
C LEU A 710 -19.17 -16.89 26.09
N GLU A 711 -19.98 -17.84 26.46
CA GLU A 711 -21.17 -17.60 27.26
C GLU A 711 -20.81 -17.24 28.72
N GLU A 712 -19.77 -17.87 29.26
CA GLU A 712 -19.23 -17.53 30.57
C GLU A 712 -18.68 -16.09 30.59
N VAL A 713 -17.85 -15.70 29.60
CA VAL A 713 -17.37 -14.32 29.48
C VAL A 713 -18.51 -13.33 29.33
N LYS A 714 -19.55 -13.64 28.54
CA LYS A 714 -20.74 -12.76 28.41
C LYS A 714 -21.54 -12.62 29.69
N ARG A 715 -21.57 -13.67 30.50
CA ARG A 715 -22.24 -13.64 31.81
C ARG A 715 -21.44 -12.77 32.78
N ASP A 716 -20.15 -12.94 32.85
CA ASP A 716 -19.28 -12.27 33.81
C ASP A 716 -18.98 -10.81 33.40
N TYR A 717 -18.95 -10.54 32.07
CA TYR A 717 -18.74 -9.22 31.48
C TYR A 717 -19.84 -8.88 30.46
N PRO A 718 -21.07 -8.56 30.95
CA PRO A 718 -22.20 -8.30 30.07
C PRO A 718 -22.00 -7.04 29.25
N ASN A 719 -22.50 -7.05 28.00
CA ASN A 719 -22.49 -5.87 27.13
C ASN A 719 -23.48 -4.81 27.65
N VAL A 720 -22.97 -3.80 28.35
CA VAL A 720 -23.78 -2.75 28.99
C VAL A 720 -24.62 -1.99 27.96
N ALA A 721 -24.10 -1.71 26.75
CA ALA A 721 -24.87 -1.03 25.71
C ALA A 721 -26.07 -1.86 25.25
N GLU A 722 -25.93 -3.20 25.16
CA GLU A 722 -27.03 -4.11 24.82
C GLU A 722 -28.06 -4.18 25.96
N MET A 723 -27.62 -4.18 27.22
CA MET A 723 -28.50 -4.13 28.39
C MET A 723 -29.33 -2.86 28.40
N VAL A 724 -28.68 -1.70 28.27
CA VAL A 724 -29.37 -0.40 28.21
C VAL A 724 -30.37 -0.35 27.05
N ARG A 725 -29.99 -0.86 25.87
CA ARG A 725 -30.91 -0.93 24.73
C ARG A 725 -32.11 -1.82 25.00
N LYS A 726 -31.93 -2.99 25.61
CA LYS A 726 -33.02 -3.89 25.99
C LYS A 726 -33.97 -3.25 27.01
N ASP A 727 -33.42 -2.52 27.96
CA ASP A 727 -34.24 -1.83 28.99
C ASP A 727 -34.96 -0.63 28.38
N ALA A 728 -34.32 0.16 27.53
CA ALA A 728 -34.95 1.33 26.88
C ALA A 728 -36.11 0.95 25.96
N PHE A 729 -36.08 -0.24 25.35
CA PHE A 729 -37.15 -0.75 24.50
C PHE A 729 -38.04 -1.80 25.17
N ARG A 730 -37.93 -1.97 26.49
CA ARG A 730 -38.82 -2.84 27.26
C ARG A 730 -40.23 -2.22 27.28
N ARG A 731 -41.23 -2.91 26.73
CA ARG A 731 -42.64 -2.47 26.86
C ARG A 731 -43.00 -2.43 28.33
N PRO A 732 -43.50 -1.31 28.86
CA PRO A 732 -44.00 -1.30 30.22
C PRO A 732 -45.07 -2.39 30.35
N ALA A 733 -45.03 -3.17 31.46
CA ALA A 733 -46.11 -4.10 31.75
C ALA A 733 -47.41 -3.31 31.86
N VAL A 734 -48.37 -3.64 31.01
CA VAL A 734 -49.71 -3.05 31.11
C VAL A 734 -50.23 -3.40 32.49
N ALA A 735 -50.43 -2.41 33.35
CA ALA A 735 -51.08 -2.61 34.64
C ALA A 735 -52.46 -3.27 34.39
N PRO A 736 -52.84 -4.33 35.10
CA PRO A 736 -54.17 -4.91 34.94
C PRO A 736 -55.20 -3.79 35.17
N ALA A 737 -56.15 -3.68 34.23
CA ALA A 737 -57.28 -2.74 34.38
C ALA A 737 -57.95 -3.01 35.71
N VAL A 738 -58.00 -2.01 36.60
CA VAL A 738 -58.78 -2.07 37.84
C VAL A 738 -60.23 -2.16 37.38
N PRO A 739 -61.00 -3.21 37.75
CA PRO A 739 -62.45 -3.27 37.51
C PRO A 739 -63.08 -2.10 38.19
N GLY A 740 -63.82 -1.24 37.46
CA GLY A 740 -64.66 -0.17 38.06
C GLY A 740 -65.89 -0.70 38.68
#